data_6d25dafd2822658a4bca430cadded8d7
#
_entry.id   6d25dafd2822658a4bca430cadded8d7
#
_cell.length_a   1.000
_cell.length_b   1.000
_cell.length_c   1.000
_cell.angle_alpha   90.00
_cell.angle_beta   90.00
_cell.angle_gamma   90.00
#
_symmetry.space_group_name_H-M   'P 1'
#
loop_
_entity.id
_entity.type
_entity.pdbx_description
1 polymer ?
#
loop_
_entity_poly.entity_id
_entity_poly.type
_entity_poly.pdbx_seq_one_letter_code
_entity_poly.pdbx_strand_id
1 'polypeptide(L)'
;MFSPRPVLLAVVAVLLSTVGVASADPPSWKRIEPALKTPWSDQVSPTNALPEYPRPQLTRDRWQNLNGVWQFSKATAGEAPPIGKNLAERILVPYPVESALSGIQRHETNMWYRRTFTVPREWRDRVVLRFQAVDWATTVWVNGKQVTRHTGGYDAFSVDVTDALKSSGEQEIVVGVSDPNDAGEQPLGKQRKPGDGIFYTPSSGIWQTVWLEPVAATHIERLDMTPDLAKSALALNVRATGGGIVEAVAYDGNRMVGRVSGMANTPLSLPVPRPHLWTPDDPHLYTLRVRLNGDQVGSYFGMRSISLGKTSDGKTRMMLNGKFVMQMGPLDQGFWPDGIHTAPTDAALRFDLEQEKALGFNMVRKHIKVEPDRWYYHADRLGLLVWQDMPSMMTGREASPTGRANFESELHRMIEQHKSFTSIVTWVPFNEGWGDYEVGRIADQVKAWDPSRLVNAESGVNCCDSEPDSGRGDMYDNHMYIGPGAPMPSATRAAVDGEYGGLGLKTPGHEFDPAGSFAYEIVPNSTVLTDRYVELQKRLTLIKQRCGVSAGVYTQTTDVEKEINGFWTYDRQLSKMDFAKVRAANQALIRSADTAPPGEFPPGKPGIDGIDAYAFNEGQGTVARDSVGGHDATVTNGGWADSALTLTGNGQADTGAALLDTAGNYSVSAWVKLNVVDGAFQTVVSQDGPRDSAFFLQYSGADRKLAFSFVGERALAPVTPVAGQWYHLVGVRDAAHGQLKLYVDGQPAAVRDACLTDKTTGNTVIGRGKYGGNPVDFLNGSVDEVRVYDRALTDAEVAAVHTRGR
;
A
#
# COMPACT_ATOMS: atom_id res chain seq x y z
N MET A 1 99.29 -31.73 53.84
CA MET A 1 98.94 -32.13 52.52
C MET A 1 97.43 -32.05 52.30
N PHE A 2 96.92 -30.89 52.20
CA PHE A 2 95.53 -30.69 52.04
C PHE A 2 95.32 -29.83 50.82
N SER A 3 94.56 -30.39 49.83
CA SER A 3 94.14 -29.77 48.58
C SER A 3 92.88 -28.92 48.87
N PRO A 4 92.77 -27.67 48.34
CA PRO A 4 91.54 -26.89 48.46
C PRO A 4 90.62 -27.17 47.27
N ARG A 5 89.31 -27.33 47.58
CA ARG A 5 88.23 -27.47 46.63
C ARG A 5 87.78 -26.03 46.19
N PRO A 6 87.40 -25.82 44.94
CA PRO A 6 86.78 -24.55 44.49
C PRO A 6 85.23 -24.58 44.71
N VAL A 7 84.73 -23.47 45.20
CA VAL A 7 83.34 -23.18 45.35
C VAL A 7 82.77 -22.70 43.97
N LEU A 8 81.81 -23.41 43.47
CA LEU A 8 81.06 -23.02 42.24
C LEU A 8 79.92 -22.09 42.65
N LEU A 9 79.92 -20.80 42.18
CA LEU A 9 78.78 -19.92 42.23
C LEU A 9 77.86 -20.21 41.04
N ALA A 10 76.62 -20.67 41.39
CA ALA A 10 75.56 -20.81 40.38
C ALA A 10 74.88 -19.47 40.18
N VAL A 11 75.03 -18.86 39.01
CA VAL A 11 74.19 -17.70 38.59
C VAL A 11 72.88 -18.21 37.99
N VAL A 12 71.78 -17.97 38.68
CA VAL A 12 70.44 -18.26 38.19
C VAL A 12 70.05 -17.10 37.31
N ALA A 13 70.03 -17.30 35.96
CA ALA A 13 69.47 -16.38 35.01
C ALA A 13 67.94 -16.59 34.97
N VAL A 14 67.17 -15.63 35.45
CA VAL A 14 65.72 -15.59 35.33
C VAL A 14 65.37 -15.11 33.89
N LEU A 15 64.98 -16.02 33.00
CA LEU A 15 64.41 -15.71 31.70
C LEU A 15 62.98 -15.23 31.95
N LEU A 16 62.71 -13.92 31.85
CA LEU A 16 61.41 -13.34 31.70
C LEU A 16 60.92 -13.64 30.27
N SER A 17 60.12 -14.69 30.08
CA SER A 17 59.34 -14.91 28.87
C SER A 17 58.21 -13.87 28.80
N THR A 18 58.38 -12.84 28.03
CA THR A 18 57.26 -12.00 27.59
C THR A 18 56.38 -12.82 26.69
N VAL A 19 55.23 -13.29 27.25
CA VAL A 19 54.14 -13.83 26.46
C VAL A 19 53.59 -12.66 25.67
N GLY A 20 54.00 -12.53 24.40
CA GLY A 20 53.34 -11.67 23.43
C GLY A 20 51.92 -12.14 23.28
N VAL A 21 50.95 -11.35 23.77
CA VAL A 21 49.56 -11.55 23.42
C VAL A 21 49.47 -11.32 21.89
N ALA A 22 49.38 -12.41 21.13
CA ALA A 22 49.10 -12.32 19.72
C ALA A 22 47.77 -11.57 19.61
N SER A 23 47.82 -10.37 19.06
CA SER A 23 46.63 -9.64 18.67
C SER A 23 45.95 -10.52 17.64
N ALA A 24 44.82 -11.12 18.00
CA ALA A 24 44.00 -11.84 17.04
C ALA A 24 43.67 -10.88 15.90
N ASP A 25 43.89 -11.30 14.67
CA ASP A 25 43.45 -10.55 13.50
C ASP A 25 41.98 -10.18 13.70
N PRO A 26 41.60 -8.92 13.37
CA PRO A 26 40.22 -8.52 13.53
C PRO A 26 39.31 -9.45 12.72
N PRO A 27 38.14 -9.86 13.27
CA PRO A 27 37.27 -10.81 12.60
C PRO A 27 36.94 -10.35 11.18
N SER A 28 37.01 -11.23 10.21
CA SER A 28 36.56 -10.95 8.83
C SER A 28 35.04 -11.00 8.75
N TRP A 29 34.44 -10.16 7.93
CA TRP A 29 33.02 -10.29 7.62
C TRP A 29 32.74 -11.65 6.95
N LYS A 30 31.61 -12.26 7.35
CA LYS A 30 31.11 -13.50 6.77
C LYS A 30 29.64 -13.34 6.51
N ARG A 31 29.20 -13.69 5.29
CA ARG A 31 27.78 -13.78 4.97
C ARG A 31 27.13 -14.90 5.79
N ILE A 32 25.92 -14.65 6.26
CA ILE A 32 25.04 -15.68 6.80
C ILE A 32 24.17 -16.17 5.63
N GLU A 33 24.03 -17.50 5.49
CA GLU A 33 23.18 -18.06 4.46
C GLU A 33 21.70 -17.96 4.92
N PRO A 34 20.83 -17.23 4.18
CA PRO A 34 19.42 -17.15 4.52
C PRO A 34 18.71 -18.47 4.20
N ALA A 35 17.60 -18.73 4.91
CA ALA A 35 16.75 -19.90 4.65
C ALA A 35 16.13 -19.86 3.23
N LEU A 36 15.75 -18.66 2.79
CA LEU A 36 15.37 -18.36 1.42
C LEU A 36 16.33 -17.30 0.87
N LYS A 37 16.77 -17.45 -0.38
CA LYS A 37 17.63 -16.47 -1.02
C LYS A 37 17.20 -16.18 -2.46
N THR A 38 17.36 -14.93 -2.84
CA THR A 38 17.12 -14.50 -4.21
C THR A 38 18.24 -14.93 -5.16
N PRO A 39 18.03 -14.95 -6.49
CA PRO A 39 19.07 -15.24 -7.48
C PRO A 39 20.27 -14.25 -7.45
N TRP A 40 20.12 -13.09 -6.79
CA TRP A 40 21.15 -12.05 -6.69
C TRP A 40 21.96 -12.13 -5.40
N SER A 41 21.55 -12.91 -4.41
CA SER A 41 22.22 -13.03 -3.11
C SER A 41 23.71 -13.35 -3.25
N ASP A 42 24.05 -14.29 -4.14
CA ASP A 42 25.43 -14.72 -4.39
C ASP A 42 26.28 -13.68 -5.17
N GLN A 43 25.67 -12.67 -5.75
CA GLN A 43 26.34 -11.57 -6.45
C GLN A 43 26.78 -10.46 -5.51
N VAL A 44 26.29 -10.46 -4.26
CA VAL A 44 26.64 -9.45 -3.26
C VAL A 44 28.10 -9.58 -2.86
N SER A 45 28.87 -8.53 -3.10
CA SER A 45 30.31 -8.49 -2.80
C SER A 45 30.60 -7.52 -1.63
N PRO A 46 31.40 -7.94 -0.63
CA PRO A 46 31.80 -7.08 0.46
C PRO A 46 32.67 -5.88 0.02
N THR A 47 33.24 -5.95 -1.17
CA THR A 47 34.08 -4.87 -1.74
C THR A 47 33.36 -4.02 -2.79
N ASN A 48 32.15 -4.41 -3.19
CA ASN A 48 31.38 -3.74 -4.24
C ASN A 48 29.85 -3.81 -3.98
N ALA A 49 29.41 -3.57 -2.76
CA ALA A 49 28.00 -3.55 -2.41
C ALA A 49 27.31 -2.31 -2.99
N LEU A 50 26.27 -2.50 -3.80
CA LEU A 50 25.49 -1.43 -4.47
C LEU A 50 26.40 -0.34 -5.04
N PRO A 51 27.16 -0.62 -6.11
CA PRO A 51 28.18 0.27 -6.65
C PRO A 51 27.63 1.44 -7.46
N GLU A 52 26.34 1.43 -7.77
CA GLU A 52 25.73 2.44 -8.62
C GLU A 52 25.61 3.78 -7.91
N TYR A 53 25.74 4.89 -8.68
CA TYR A 53 25.53 6.22 -8.13
C TYR A 53 24.09 6.37 -7.60
N PRO A 54 23.92 6.80 -6.33
CA PRO A 54 22.62 6.63 -5.66
C PRO A 54 21.56 7.68 -6.02
N ARG A 55 21.93 8.85 -6.59
CA ARG A 55 20.98 9.94 -6.92
C ARG A 55 20.88 10.22 -8.42
N PRO A 56 20.07 9.46 -9.18
CA PRO A 56 19.99 9.60 -10.64
C PRO A 56 19.48 10.98 -11.12
N GLN A 57 18.71 11.69 -10.31
CA GLN A 57 18.23 13.05 -10.62
C GLN A 57 19.18 14.17 -10.20
N LEU A 58 20.35 13.85 -9.66
CA LEU A 58 21.40 14.83 -9.33
C LEU A 58 22.78 14.18 -9.43
N THR A 59 23.16 13.73 -10.64
CA THR A 59 24.41 12.98 -10.83
C THR A 59 25.63 13.90 -10.84
N ARG A 60 26.71 13.40 -10.23
CA ARG A 60 28.05 14.00 -10.25
C ARG A 60 29.07 12.97 -10.69
N ASP A 61 30.09 13.41 -11.44
CA ASP A 61 31.13 12.52 -11.96
C ASP A 61 32.12 12.09 -10.86
N ARG A 62 32.29 12.91 -9.83
CA ARG A 62 33.21 12.65 -8.71
C ARG A 62 32.44 12.28 -7.47
N TRP A 63 32.62 11.06 -7.00
CA TRP A 63 32.04 10.56 -5.77
C TRP A 63 32.84 9.35 -5.27
N GLN A 64 32.64 8.95 -4.03
CA GLN A 64 33.23 7.75 -3.44
C GLN A 64 32.18 6.97 -2.67
N ASN A 65 31.93 5.73 -3.09
CA ASN A 65 31.06 4.81 -2.37
C ASN A 65 31.70 4.40 -1.03
N LEU A 66 30.98 4.52 0.06
CA LEU A 66 31.39 4.06 1.38
C LEU A 66 30.60 2.80 1.81
N ASN A 67 29.83 2.19 0.94
CA ASN A 67 29.27 0.85 1.20
C ASN A 67 30.39 -0.18 1.32
N GLY A 68 30.08 -1.34 1.89
CA GLY A 68 31.02 -2.43 2.10
C GLY A 68 31.18 -2.77 3.59
N VAL A 69 32.29 -3.39 3.95
CA VAL A 69 32.48 -3.87 5.33
C VAL A 69 32.80 -2.71 6.28
N TRP A 70 31.98 -2.57 7.32
CA TRP A 70 32.20 -1.68 8.47
C TRP A 70 32.44 -2.52 9.73
N GLN A 71 33.10 -1.91 10.71
CA GLN A 71 33.12 -2.43 12.07
C GLN A 71 31.78 -2.18 12.75
N PHE A 72 31.34 -3.10 13.59
CA PHE A 72 30.04 -3.05 14.24
C PHE A 72 30.12 -3.51 15.69
N SER A 73 29.28 -2.97 16.54
CA SER A 73 29.01 -3.50 17.87
C SER A 73 27.63 -3.07 18.36
N LYS A 74 27.00 -3.90 19.19
CA LYS A 74 25.93 -3.47 20.07
C LYS A 74 26.39 -2.29 20.92
N ALA A 75 25.46 -1.38 21.23
CA ALA A 75 25.68 -0.24 22.12
C ALA A 75 24.73 -0.28 23.32
N THR A 76 25.07 0.44 24.37
CA THR A 76 24.18 0.74 25.49
C THR A 76 23.65 2.16 25.32
N ALA A 77 22.40 2.40 25.72
CA ALA A 77 21.80 3.74 25.67
C ALA A 77 22.69 4.73 26.48
N GLY A 78 23.04 5.86 25.84
CA GLY A 78 23.92 6.89 26.44
C GLY A 78 25.41 6.53 26.46
N GLU A 79 25.83 5.43 25.87
CA GLU A 79 27.25 5.06 25.76
C GLU A 79 28.02 6.09 24.92
N ALA A 80 29.24 6.40 25.38
CA ALA A 80 30.11 7.34 24.67
C ALA A 80 30.59 6.75 23.32
N PRO A 81 30.73 7.58 22.25
CA PRO A 81 31.14 7.10 20.96
C PRO A 81 32.54 6.46 21.00
N PRO A 82 32.74 5.30 20.37
CA PRO A 82 33.99 4.52 20.42
C PRO A 82 35.06 5.09 19.46
N ILE A 83 35.35 6.38 19.58
CA ILE A 83 36.33 7.07 18.74
C ILE A 83 37.74 6.44 18.89
N GLY A 84 38.37 6.10 17.78
CA GLY A 84 39.71 5.48 17.75
C GLY A 84 39.73 4.04 18.20
N LYS A 85 38.60 3.42 18.57
CA LYS A 85 38.54 2.06 19.09
C LYS A 85 38.00 1.09 18.04
N ASN A 86 38.61 -0.08 17.93
CA ASN A 86 38.09 -1.14 17.08
C ASN A 86 36.84 -1.77 17.71
N LEU A 87 35.84 -2.03 16.87
CA LEU A 87 34.59 -2.73 17.24
C LEU A 87 34.74 -4.24 17.00
N ALA A 88 34.00 -5.03 17.78
CA ALA A 88 34.15 -6.48 17.86
C ALA A 88 33.71 -7.23 16.59
N GLU A 89 32.72 -6.72 15.88
CA GLU A 89 32.06 -7.41 14.77
C GLU A 89 32.27 -6.70 13.44
N ARG A 90 31.80 -7.32 12.37
CA ARG A 90 31.84 -6.78 11.01
C ARG A 90 30.47 -6.88 10.40
N ILE A 91 29.98 -5.78 9.83
CA ILE A 91 28.70 -5.66 9.12
C ILE A 91 28.91 -5.23 7.68
N LEU A 92 28.13 -5.75 6.77
CA LEU A 92 28.12 -5.28 5.38
C LEU A 92 27.06 -4.17 5.21
N VAL A 93 27.50 -2.94 5.07
CA VAL A 93 26.65 -1.77 4.75
C VAL A 93 26.40 -1.76 3.23
N PRO A 94 25.18 -1.53 2.75
CA PRO A 94 24.03 -1.00 3.47
C PRO A 94 22.91 -2.06 3.72
N TYR A 95 23.22 -3.18 4.29
CA TYR A 95 22.20 -4.17 4.63
C TYR A 95 21.81 -4.04 6.10
N PRO A 96 20.49 -4.04 6.43
CA PRO A 96 20.02 -3.88 7.81
C PRO A 96 20.58 -4.95 8.74
N VAL A 97 20.73 -4.61 10.00
CA VAL A 97 21.37 -5.49 11.00
C VAL A 97 20.70 -6.87 11.09
N GLU A 98 19.39 -6.92 10.89
CA GLU A 98 18.59 -8.14 10.95
C GLU A 98 18.76 -9.04 9.70
N SER A 99 19.25 -8.48 8.58
CA SER A 99 19.37 -9.21 7.32
C SER A 99 20.52 -10.23 7.34
N ALA A 100 20.37 -11.32 6.58
CA ALA A 100 21.44 -12.30 6.38
C ALA A 100 22.65 -11.68 5.63
N LEU A 101 22.40 -10.79 4.67
CA LEU A 101 23.44 -10.10 3.90
C LEU A 101 24.28 -9.15 4.76
N SER A 102 23.78 -8.68 5.87
CA SER A 102 24.59 -7.87 6.81
C SER A 102 25.73 -8.68 7.44
N GLY A 103 25.53 -9.98 7.64
CA GLY A 103 26.41 -10.87 8.41
C GLY A 103 26.21 -10.80 9.93
N ILE A 104 25.14 -10.13 10.41
CA ILE A 104 24.79 -9.99 11.82
C ILE A 104 23.53 -10.80 12.16
N GLN A 105 22.46 -10.61 11.40
CA GLN A 105 21.16 -11.33 11.49
C GLN A 105 20.58 -11.40 12.92
N ARG A 106 20.53 -10.27 13.60
CA ARG A 106 19.83 -10.10 14.87
C ARG A 106 19.37 -8.66 15.06
N HIS A 107 18.40 -8.43 15.91
CA HIS A 107 17.95 -7.08 16.23
C HIS A 107 18.80 -6.45 17.35
N GLU A 108 19.14 -5.18 17.19
CA GLU A 108 19.80 -4.36 18.19
C GLU A 108 19.15 -2.98 18.25
N THR A 109 18.67 -2.58 19.43
CA THR A 109 18.05 -1.25 19.63
C THR A 109 19.07 -0.11 19.54
N ASN A 110 20.28 -0.33 20.03
CA ASN A 110 21.37 0.65 20.00
C ASN A 110 22.63 0.01 19.42
N MET A 111 23.30 0.71 18.52
CA MET A 111 24.42 0.14 17.80
C MET A 111 25.44 1.18 17.37
N TRP A 112 26.67 0.73 17.23
CA TRP A 112 27.80 1.50 16.71
C TRP A 112 28.28 0.93 15.39
N TYR A 113 28.47 1.82 14.42
CA TYR A 113 29.19 1.56 13.17
C TYR A 113 30.48 2.37 13.18
N ARG A 114 31.55 1.79 12.66
CA ARG A 114 32.83 2.47 12.51
C ARG A 114 33.49 2.06 11.19
N ARG A 115 34.03 3.04 10.46
CA ARG A 115 34.80 2.81 9.24
C ARG A 115 35.94 3.80 9.14
N THR A 116 37.07 3.31 8.60
CA THR A 116 38.14 4.18 8.14
C THR A 116 38.07 4.33 6.61
N PHE A 117 38.49 5.49 6.09
CA PHE A 117 38.46 5.80 4.67
C PHE A 117 39.54 6.82 4.34
N THR A 118 39.84 7.03 3.04
CA THR A 118 40.73 8.09 2.56
C THR A 118 39.98 8.98 1.60
N VAL A 119 40.22 10.27 1.67
CA VAL A 119 39.71 11.24 0.69
C VAL A 119 40.72 11.36 -0.46
N PRO A 120 40.26 11.26 -1.74
CA PRO A 120 41.15 11.45 -2.89
C PRO A 120 41.91 12.79 -2.83
N ARG A 121 43.20 12.76 -3.06
CA ARG A 121 44.10 13.94 -2.90
C ARG A 121 43.78 15.10 -3.86
N GLU A 122 43.16 14.79 -4.97
CA GLU A 122 42.68 15.73 -5.97
C GLU A 122 41.42 16.49 -5.56
N TRP A 123 40.72 16.05 -4.52
CA TRP A 123 39.55 16.75 -3.99
C TRP A 123 40.01 17.96 -3.17
N ARG A 124 39.95 19.14 -3.78
CA ARG A 124 40.35 20.42 -3.16
C ARG A 124 39.18 21.25 -2.67
N ASP A 125 37.97 20.78 -3.01
CA ASP A 125 36.68 21.40 -2.71
C ASP A 125 36.15 20.96 -1.35
N ARG A 126 34.98 21.41 -0.99
CA ARG A 126 34.26 20.89 0.19
C ARG A 126 33.85 19.43 -0.04
N VAL A 127 33.83 18.67 1.03
CA VAL A 127 33.47 17.24 1.00
C VAL A 127 32.19 17.03 1.79
N VAL A 128 31.14 16.55 1.12
CA VAL A 128 29.83 16.23 1.73
C VAL A 128 29.72 14.73 1.94
N LEU A 129 29.45 14.33 3.18
CA LEU A 129 29.07 12.97 3.54
C LEU A 129 27.55 12.85 3.44
N ARG A 130 27.07 11.78 2.77
CA ARG A 130 25.66 11.54 2.52
C ARG A 130 25.25 10.17 2.97
N PHE A 131 24.06 10.10 3.58
CA PHE A 131 23.34 8.88 3.92
C PHE A 131 21.99 8.92 3.21
N GLN A 132 21.65 7.87 2.51
CA GLN A 132 20.36 7.82 1.83
C GLN A 132 19.23 7.42 2.78
N ALA A 133 19.46 6.45 3.68
CA ALA A 133 18.57 6.18 4.80
C ALA A 133 19.29 5.43 5.94
N VAL A 134 18.94 5.78 7.18
CA VAL A 134 19.39 5.10 8.40
C VAL A 134 18.22 5.05 9.38
N ASP A 135 17.77 3.87 9.76
CA ASP A 135 16.69 3.71 10.72
C ASP A 135 17.24 3.56 12.13
N TRP A 136 16.95 4.42 13.06
CA TRP A 136 16.08 5.61 13.02
C TRP A 136 16.82 6.87 13.51
N ALA A 137 17.19 6.97 14.80
CA ALA A 137 17.87 8.12 15.37
C ALA A 137 19.38 7.98 15.24
N THR A 138 20.00 8.84 14.46
CA THR A 138 21.39 8.73 14.05
C THR A 138 22.23 9.90 14.55
N THR A 139 23.42 9.62 15.06
CA THR A 139 24.46 10.62 15.33
C THR A 139 25.76 10.23 14.62
N VAL A 140 26.41 11.18 13.94
CA VAL A 140 27.61 10.93 13.15
C VAL A 140 28.78 11.73 13.68
N TRP A 141 29.93 11.06 13.79
CA TRP A 141 31.24 11.68 14.13
C TRP A 141 32.24 11.43 13.00
N VAL A 142 33.01 12.44 12.67
CA VAL A 142 34.17 12.33 11.77
C VAL A 142 35.41 12.76 12.54
N ASN A 143 36.44 11.89 12.62
CA ASN A 143 37.70 12.12 13.35
C ASN A 143 37.47 12.63 14.78
N GLY A 144 36.47 12.07 15.46
CA GLY A 144 36.12 12.40 16.86
C GLY A 144 35.24 13.66 17.01
N LYS A 145 34.97 14.42 15.95
CA LYS A 145 34.09 15.58 15.97
C LYS A 145 32.67 15.14 15.59
N GLN A 146 31.66 15.41 16.41
CA GLN A 146 30.27 15.23 16.06
C GLN A 146 29.92 16.21 14.93
N VAL A 147 29.46 15.70 13.80
CA VAL A 147 29.16 16.51 12.59
C VAL A 147 27.68 16.69 12.35
N THR A 148 26.83 15.70 12.72
CA THR A 148 25.37 15.82 12.56
C THR A 148 24.59 14.89 13.47
N ARG A 149 23.30 15.18 13.62
CA ARG A 149 22.26 14.28 14.13
C ARG A 149 21.08 14.28 13.16
N HIS A 150 20.41 13.14 13.07
CA HIS A 150 19.24 12.97 12.23
C HIS A 150 18.23 12.05 12.92
N THR A 151 16.93 12.30 12.70
CA THR A 151 15.84 11.41 13.05
C THR A 151 14.95 11.23 11.83
N GLY A 152 14.72 9.98 11.44
CA GLY A 152 13.96 9.58 10.25
C GLY A 152 14.51 8.29 9.69
N GLY A 153 13.63 7.28 9.49
CA GLY A 153 14.06 5.95 9.05
C GLY A 153 14.17 5.82 7.52
N TYR A 154 13.52 6.72 6.76
CA TYR A 154 13.28 6.54 5.34
C TYR A 154 13.74 7.71 4.47
N ASP A 155 14.31 8.75 5.04
CA ASP A 155 14.72 9.94 4.32
C ASP A 155 16.24 10.15 4.32
N ALA A 156 16.74 10.77 3.26
CA ALA A 156 18.15 11.06 3.10
C ALA A 156 18.59 12.30 3.89
N PHE A 157 19.82 12.25 4.41
CA PHE A 157 20.47 13.41 5.02
C PHE A 157 21.93 13.53 4.63
N SER A 158 22.48 14.72 4.77
CA SER A 158 23.86 14.99 4.39
C SER A 158 24.48 16.03 5.30
N VAL A 159 25.81 16.01 5.36
CA VAL A 159 26.60 16.96 6.15
C VAL A 159 27.93 17.26 5.47
N ASP A 160 28.31 18.54 5.46
CA ASP A 160 29.64 18.96 5.06
C ASP A 160 30.64 18.58 6.16
N VAL A 161 31.59 17.71 5.82
CA VAL A 161 32.59 17.19 6.75
C VAL A 161 33.96 17.81 6.59
N THR A 162 34.13 18.78 5.67
CA THR A 162 35.41 19.40 5.30
C THR A 162 36.22 19.80 6.51
N ASP A 163 35.63 20.53 7.47
CA ASP A 163 36.28 21.05 8.66
C ASP A 163 36.53 19.99 9.75
N ALA A 164 36.06 18.77 9.53
CA ALA A 164 36.30 17.61 10.40
C ALA A 164 37.36 16.65 9.83
N LEU A 165 37.74 16.81 8.54
CA LEU A 165 38.76 15.99 7.90
C LEU A 165 40.16 16.37 8.36
N LYS A 166 41.01 15.36 8.51
CA LYS A 166 42.48 15.58 8.62
C LYS A 166 43.02 16.00 7.26
N SER A 167 44.09 16.77 7.26
CA SER A 167 44.74 17.29 6.04
C SER A 167 45.26 16.20 5.09
N SER A 168 45.50 15.00 5.59
CA SER A 168 45.95 13.83 4.81
C SER A 168 45.79 12.55 5.65
N GLY A 169 45.93 11.41 4.98
CA GLY A 169 45.91 10.10 5.62
C GLY A 169 44.49 9.57 5.87
N GLU A 170 44.43 8.60 6.74
CA GLU A 170 43.17 7.87 7.04
C GLU A 170 42.24 8.72 7.92
N GLN A 171 41.00 8.81 7.49
CA GLN A 171 39.89 9.43 8.17
C GLN A 171 39.07 8.37 8.91
N GLU A 172 38.30 8.74 9.93
CA GLU A 172 37.43 7.86 10.69
C GLU A 172 35.98 8.40 10.68
N ILE A 173 35.02 7.54 10.38
CA ILE A 173 33.60 7.78 10.62
C ILE A 173 33.15 6.84 11.73
N VAL A 174 32.43 7.38 12.72
CA VAL A 174 31.66 6.63 13.71
C VAL A 174 30.21 7.06 13.61
N VAL A 175 29.30 6.08 13.56
CA VAL A 175 27.85 6.32 13.50
C VAL A 175 27.20 5.57 14.68
N GLY A 176 26.48 6.29 15.51
CA GLY A 176 25.64 5.72 16.55
C GLY A 176 24.19 5.77 16.09
N VAL A 177 23.51 4.63 16.18
CA VAL A 177 22.10 4.52 15.82
C VAL A 177 21.31 3.99 17.01
N SER A 178 20.13 4.57 17.24
CA SER A 178 19.12 4.08 18.16
C SER A 178 17.82 3.88 17.41
N ASP A 179 17.34 2.64 17.37
CA ASP A 179 16.09 2.26 16.73
C ASP A 179 15.25 1.43 17.72
N PRO A 180 14.22 2.03 18.36
CA PRO A 180 13.31 1.30 19.22
C PRO A 180 12.34 0.41 18.46
N ASN A 181 12.29 0.54 17.11
CA ASN A 181 11.39 -0.18 16.23
C ASN A 181 9.92 -0.03 16.67
N ASP A 182 9.13 -1.13 16.75
CA ASP A 182 7.72 -1.13 17.15
C ASP A 182 7.48 -0.78 18.64
N ALA A 183 8.50 -0.59 19.42
CA ALA A 183 8.40 -0.02 20.79
C ALA A 183 8.44 1.52 20.79
N GLY A 184 8.76 2.15 19.65
CA GLY A 184 8.83 3.61 19.48
C GLY A 184 7.53 4.23 18.99
N GLU A 185 7.62 5.51 18.60
CA GLU A 185 6.53 6.30 18.00
C GLU A 185 6.96 6.94 16.67
N GLN A 186 7.97 6.38 16.02
CA GLN A 186 8.38 6.80 14.68
C GLN A 186 7.54 6.11 13.61
N PRO A 187 7.51 6.67 12.38
CA PRO A 187 7.05 5.94 11.20
C PRO A 187 7.90 4.68 11.00
N LEU A 188 7.27 3.53 11.00
CA LEU A 188 7.97 2.23 10.94
C LEU A 188 7.51 1.36 9.76
N GLY A 189 6.39 1.69 9.14
CA GLY A 189 5.84 0.84 8.09
C GLY A 189 5.31 -0.48 8.62
N LYS A 190 5.52 -1.56 7.87
CA LYS A 190 5.08 -2.91 8.28
C LYS A 190 6.09 -3.67 9.14
N GLN A 191 6.95 -2.97 9.86
CA GLN A 191 7.94 -3.57 10.74
C GLN A 191 7.32 -3.96 12.09
N ARG A 192 7.58 -5.18 12.57
CA ARG A 192 7.13 -5.67 13.88
C ARG A 192 8.10 -6.71 14.44
N LYS A 193 8.25 -6.73 15.75
CA LYS A 193 9.13 -7.67 16.45
C LYS A 193 8.34 -8.52 17.46
N PRO A 194 8.22 -9.85 17.25
CA PRO A 194 8.56 -10.57 16.03
C PRO A 194 7.61 -10.22 14.88
N GLY A 195 8.04 -10.46 13.63
CA GLY A 195 7.15 -10.40 12.48
C GLY A 195 6.06 -11.45 12.57
N ASP A 196 4.80 -11.07 12.29
CA ASP A 196 3.66 -11.99 12.28
C ASP A 196 2.51 -11.47 11.42
N GLY A 197 1.80 -12.39 10.76
CA GLY A 197 0.71 -12.07 9.86
C GLY A 197 1.15 -11.19 8.70
N ILE A 198 0.61 -9.98 8.64
CA ILE A 198 0.90 -8.97 7.62
C ILE A 198 1.97 -7.95 8.04
N PHE A 199 2.68 -8.21 9.14
CA PHE A 199 3.82 -7.40 9.61
C PHE A 199 5.09 -8.26 9.62
N TYR A 200 6.22 -7.67 9.28
CA TYR A 200 7.43 -8.40 8.90
C TYR A 200 8.64 -8.03 9.76
N THR A 201 9.70 -8.82 9.58
CA THR A 201 10.99 -8.62 10.27
C THR A 201 11.47 -7.17 10.14
N PRO A 202 11.86 -6.52 11.25
CA PRO A 202 12.33 -5.13 11.25
C PRO A 202 13.62 -4.92 10.46
N SER A 203 13.91 -3.66 10.20
CA SER A 203 15.09 -3.18 9.49
C SER A 203 15.72 -2.03 10.26
N SER A 204 16.84 -2.27 10.92
CA SER A 204 17.50 -1.27 11.78
C SER A 204 18.86 -0.86 11.23
N GLY A 205 19.26 0.39 11.51
CA GLY A 205 20.58 0.90 11.18
C GLY A 205 20.72 1.42 9.74
N ILE A 206 21.92 1.36 9.19
CA ILE A 206 22.21 1.85 7.83
C ILE A 206 21.70 0.83 6.81
N TRP A 207 20.62 1.17 6.10
CA TRP A 207 20.00 0.26 5.14
C TRP A 207 19.95 0.78 3.70
N GLN A 208 20.44 2.01 3.45
CA GLN A 208 20.67 2.55 2.11
C GLN A 208 22.08 3.13 2.00
N THR A 209 22.52 3.45 0.77
CA THR A 209 23.89 3.80 0.42
C THR A 209 24.46 4.97 1.22
N VAL A 210 25.73 4.84 1.60
CA VAL A 210 26.57 5.90 2.20
C VAL A 210 27.66 6.28 1.23
N TRP A 211 27.90 7.59 0.99
CA TRP A 211 28.94 8.05 0.07
C TRP A 211 29.48 9.45 0.37
N LEU A 212 30.56 9.80 -0.29
CA LEU A 212 31.16 11.12 -0.26
C LEU A 212 31.07 11.77 -1.65
N GLU A 213 30.92 13.08 -1.68
CA GLU A 213 31.00 13.91 -2.88
C GLU A 213 31.87 15.16 -2.63
N PRO A 214 32.83 15.51 -3.52
CA PRO A 214 33.45 16.83 -3.53
C PRO A 214 32.48 17.81 -4.19
N VAL A 215 32.24 18.94 -3.55
CA VAL A 215 31.32 19.97 -4.05
C VAL A 215 31.98 21.35 -3.93
N ALA A 216 31.67 22.26 -4.83
CA ALA A 216 32.11 23.66 -4.72
C ALA A 216 31.51 24.32 -3.46
N ALA A 217 32.08 25.41 -2.98
CA ALA A 217 31.56 26.16 -1.84
C ALA A 217 30.08 26.59 -2.07
N THR A 218 29.78 27.04 -3.29
CA THR A 218 28.40 27.22 -3.77
C THR A 218 28.08 26.07 -4.71
N HIS A 219 27.16 25.23 -4.33
CA HIS A 219 26.82 24.02 -5.09
C HIS A 219 25.32 23.75 -5.09
N ILE A 220 24.88 22.95 -6.07
CA ILE A 220 23.52 22.52 -6.25
C ILE A 220 23.23 21.37 -5.28
N GLU A 221 22.20 21.51 -4.46
CA GLU A 221 21.78 20.51 -3.48
C GLU A 221 20.61 19.65 -3.98
N ARG A 222 19.64 20.29 -4.68
CA ARG A 222 18.41 19.65 -5.17
C ARG A 222 17.88 20.41 -6.38
N LEU A 223 17.16 19.69 -7.24
CA LEU A 223 16.38 20.22 -8.35
C LEU A 223 14.91 19.96 -8.10
N ASP A 224 14.11 21.01 -7.84
CA ASP A 224 12.65 20.88 -7.79
C ASP A 224 12.13 21.05 -9.22
N MET A 225 11.56 19.99 -9.77
CA MET A 225 11.15 19.89 -11.18
C MET A 225 9.67 19.56 -11.28
N THR A 226 8.87 20.44 -11.91
CA THR A 226 7.44 20.22 -12.16
C THR A 226 7.11 20.55 -13.60
N PRO A 227 6.63 19.58 -14.41
CA PRO A 227 6.20 19.85 -15.77
C PRO A 227 4.99 20.78 -15.82
N ASP A 228 5.03 21.83 -16.65
CA ASP A 228 3.93 22.75 -16.93
C ASP A 228 3.54 22.59 -18.41
N LEU A 229 2.58 21.69 -18.67
CA LEU A 229 2.16 21.40 -20.05
C LEU A 229 1.45 22.58 -20.71
N ALA A 230 0.75 23.41 -19.93
CA ALA A 230 0.06 24.59 -20.45
C ALA A 230 1.05 25.62 -21.01
N LYS A 231 2.23 25.74 -20.37
CA LYS A 231 3.30 26.63 -20.84
C LYS A 231 4.30 25.94 -21.76
N SER A 232 4.17 24.61 -21.99
CA SER A 232 5.18 23.80 -22.66
C SER A 232 6.58 24.05 -22.08
N ALA A 233 6.69 23.94 -20.75
CA ALA A 233 7.89 24.24 -20.00
C ALA A 233 8.05 23.31 -18.79
N LEU A 234 9.29 23.19 -18.30
CA LEU A 234 9.58 22.64 -16.98
C LEU A 234 9.72 23.80 -15.99
N ALA A 235 8.84 23.85 -14.98
CA ALA A 235 9.06 24.71 -13.81
C ALA A 235 10.23 24.10 -13.01
N LEU A 236 11.30 24.86 -12.88
CA LEU A 236 12.56 24.41 -12.27
C LEU A 236 12.96 25.36 -11.15
N ASN A 237 13.27 24.84 -9.97
CA ASN A 237 13.94 25.59 -8.93
C ASN A 237 15.23 24.85 -8.54
N VAL A 238 16.37 25.52 -8.77
CA VAL A 238 17.69 24.98 -8.45
C VAL A 238 18.03 25.39 -7.02
N ARG A 239 17.84 24.47 -6.09
CA ARG A 239 18.21 24.66 -4.68
C ARG A 239 19.72 24.53 -4.52
N ALA A 240 20.35 25.53 -3.96
CA ALA A 240 21.80 25.60 -3.82
C ALA A 240 22.21 26.24 -2.50
N THR A 241 23.39 25.84 -2.02
CA THR A 241 24.08 26.55 -0.95
C THR A 241 24.65 27.86 -1.46
N GLY A 242 23.97 28.98 -1.18
CA GLY A 242 24.37 30.30 -1.65
C GLY A 242 23.74 30.71 -3.00
N GLY A 243 24.15 31.88 -3.48
CA GLY A 243 23.60 32.48 -4.70
C GLY A 243 24.49 32.30 -5.92
N GLY A 244 23.96 32.63 -7.09
CA GLY A 244 24.71 32.62 -8.35
C GLY A 244 23.80 32.43 -9.55
N ILE A 245 24.37 32.59 -10.72
CA ILE A 245 23.67 32.42 -11.99
C ILE A 245 23.66 30.92 -12.32
N VAL A 246 22.46 30.38 -12.47
CA VAL A 246 22.19 29.03 -12.97
C VAL A 246 22.06 29.08 -14.49
N GLU A 247 22.62 28.10 -15.15
CA GLU A 247 22.33 27.74 -16.52
C GLU A 247 21.78 26.31 -16.54
N ALA A 248 20.54 26.12 -17.03
CA ALA A 248 19.91 24.82 -17.23
C ALA A 248 19.61 24.58 -18.71
N VAL A 249 19.98 23.41 -19.21
CA VAL A 249 19.83 23.01 -20.61
C VAL A 249 19.18 21.64 -20.70
N ALA A 250 18.05 21.53 -21.39
CA ALA A 250 17.34 20.29 -21.65
C ALA A 250 17.68 19.72 -23.05
N TYR A 251 17.79 18.39 -23.10
CA TYR A 251 18.09 17.65 -24.33
C TYR A 251 17.10 16.52 -24.56
N ASP A 252 16.77 16.30 -25.83
CA ASP A 252 16.07 15.13 -26.35
C ASP A 252 17.11 14.30 -27.12
N GLY A 253 17.59 13.22 -26.51
CA GLY A 253 18.80 12.57 -26.99
C GLY A 253 19.99 13.54 -27.02
N ASN A 254 20.55 13.78 -28.20
CA ASN A 254 21.65 14.75 -28.41
C ASN A 254 21.17 16.15 -28.84
N ARG A 255 19.87 16.34 -29.06
CA ARG A 255 19.30 17.61 -29.51
C ARG A 255 18.91 18.49 -28.36
N MET A 256 19.50 19.68 -28.26
CA MET A 256 19.04 20.69 -27.31
C MET A 256 17.60 21.11 -27.65
N VAL A 257 16.69 21.03 -26.65
CA VAL A 257 15.28 21.42 -26.80
C VAL A 257 14.94 22.70 -26.07
N GLY A 258 15.70 23.05 -25.04
CA GLY A 258 15.47 24.27 -24.27
C GLY A 258 16.65 24.67 -23.41
N ARG A 259 16.70 25.96 -23.06
CA ARG A 259 17.71 26.56 -22.19
C ARG A 259 17.09 27.69 -21.39
N VAL A 260 17.50 27.82 -20.15
CA VAL A 260 17.16 28.96 -19.29
C VAL A 260 18.35 29.34 -18.42
N SER A 261 18.47 30.66 -18.11
CA SER A 261 19.38 31.17 -17.12
C SER A 261 18.64 32.07 -16.14
N GLY A 262 19.06 32.05 -14.88
CA GLY A 262 18.52 32.89 -13.81
C GLY A 262 19.22 32.67 -12.49
N MET A 263 18.70 33.23 -11.42
CA MET A 263 19.31 33.09 -10.09
C MET A 263 18.99 31.74 -9.46
N ALA A 264 19.97 31.15 -8.78
CA ALA A 264 19.70 29.99 -7.89
C ALA A 264 18.69 30.36 -6.81
N ASN A 265 17.97 29.34 -6.29
CA ASN A 265 16.93 29.49 -5.28
C ASN A 265 15.72 30.35 -5.71
N THR A 266 15.55 30.58 -7.01
CA THR A 266 14.39 31.27 -7.58
C THR A 266 13.73 30.40 -8.66
N PRO A 267 12.40 30.50 -8.82
CA PRO A 267 11.70 29.75 -9.86
C PRO A 267 12.16 30.14 -11.26
N LEU A 268 12.49 29.16 -12.09
CA LEU A 268 12.85 29.28 -13.50
C LEU A 268 11.82 28.55 -14.36
N SER A 269 11.61 29.00 -15.59
CA SER A 269 10.77 28.32 -16.58
C SER A 269 11.65 27.88 -17.75
N LEU A 270 11.96 26.58 -17.82
CA LEU A 270 12.77 26.00 -18.89
C LEU A 270 11.84 25.60 -20.06
N PRO A 271 11.92 26.26 -21.24
CA PRO A 271 11.02 25.92 -22.34
C PRO A 271 11.30 24.51 -22.89
N VAL A 272 10.24 23.77 -23.17
CA VAL A 272 10.25 22.45 -23.84
C VAL A 272 9.18 22.49 -24.94
N PRO A 273 9.46 23.15 -26.09
CA PRO A 273 8.44 23.33 -27.12
C PRO A 273 7.97 22.02 -27.72
N ARG A 274 6.64 21.86 -27.83
CA ARG A 274 6.01 20.64 -28.34
C ARG A 274 6.53 19.39 -27.61
N PRO A 275 6.34 19.28 -26.30
CA PRO A 275 6.93 18.23 -25.52
C PRO A 275 6.42 16.85 -25.96
N HIS A 276 7.32 15.89 -26.01
CA HIS A 276 7.00 14.48 -26.05
C HIS A 276 6.53 14.08 -24.63
N LEU A 277 5.26 13.69 -24.49
CA LEU A 277 4.69 13.44 -23.17
C LEU A 277 5.07 12.06 -22.67
N TRP A 278 5.46 12.00 -21.42
CA TRP A 278 5.68 10.75 -20.72
C TRP A 278 4.34 10.05 -20.45
N THR A 279 4.27 8.76 -20.77
CA THR A 279 3.13 7.86 -20.46
C THR A 279 3.66 6.48 -20.10
N PRO A 280 2.84 5.60 -19.50
CA PRO A 280 3.22 4.21 -19.25
C PRO A 280 3.61 3.43 -20.51
N ASP A 281 3.01 3.73 -21.66
CA ASP A 281 3.30 3.05 -22.92
C ASP A 281 4.47 3.69 -23.69
N ASP A 282 4.79 4.95 -23.38
CA ASP A 282 5.88 5.71 -24.00
C ASP A 282 6.57 6.61 -22.94
N PRO A 283 7.45 6.02 -22.11
CA PRO A 283 8.06 6.70 -20.95
C PRO A 283 9.23 7.60 -21.36
N HIS A 284 8.93 8.62 -22.16
CA HIS A 284 9.92 9.53 -22.70
C HIS A 284 10.53 10.45 -21.64
N LEU A 285 11.86 10.44 -21.51
CA LEU A 285 12.62 11.23 -20.56
C LEU A 285 13.62 12.16 -21.30
N TYR A 286 13.62 13.43 -20.90
CA TYR A 286 14.58 14.43 -21.31
C TYR A 286 15.79 14.40 -20.39
N THR A 287 17.00 14.58 -20.94
CA THR A 287 18.20 14.80 -20.13
C THR A 287 18.31 16.28 -19.76
N LEU A 288 18.71 16.58 -18.55
CA LEU A 288 18.90 17.94 -18.02
C LEU A 288 20.33 18.10 -17.53
N ARG A 289 20.98 19.20 -17.93
CA ARG A 289 22.28 19.62 -17.39
C ARG A 289 22.12 20.97 -16.71
N VAL A 290 22.59 21.07 -15.48
CA VAL A 290 22.51 22.30 -14.69
C VAL A 290 23.90 22.70 -14.22
N ARG A 291 24.23 23.98 -14.38
CA ARG A 291 25.52 24.58 -13.95
C ARG A 291 25.28 25.75 -13.02
N LEU A 292 26.12 25.89 -12.02
CA LEU A 292 26.11 26.99 -11.06
C LEU A 292 27.57 27.26 -10.57
N ASN A 293 28.15 28.41 -10.90
CA ASN A 293 29.45 28.83 -10.36
C ASN A 293 30.57 27.75 -10.38
N GLY A 294 30.66 26.98 -11.46
CA GLY A 294 31.63 25.89 -11.57
C GLY A 294 31.13 24.52 -11.03
N ASP A 295 30.04 24.47 -10.32
CA ASP A 295 29.34 23.21 -10.01
C ASP A 295 28.48 22.77 -11.19
N GLN A 296 28.45 21.48 -11.48
CA GLN A 296 27.64 20.91 -12.56
C GLN A 296 27.01 19.60 -12.12
N VAL A 297 25.72 19.45 -12.43
CA VAL A 297 24.98 18.22 -12.21
C VAL A 297 24.26 17.78 -13.47
N GLY A 298 24.15 16.45 -13.63
CA GLY A 298 23.26 15.81 -14.58
C GLY A 298 21.95 15.43 -13.93
N SER A 299 20.87 15.48 -14.70
CA SER A 299 19.53 15.08 -14.28
C SER A 299 18.69 14.63 -15.47
N TYR A 300 17.42 14.30 -15.21
CA TYR A 300 16.43 13.98 -16.22
C TYR A 300 15.03 14.36 -15.72
N PHE A 301 14.07 14.47 -16.63
CA PHE A 301 12.65 14.69 -16.31
C PHE A 301 11.76 14.17 -17.43
N GLY A 302 10.51 13.83 -17.10
CA GLY A 302 9.45 13.55 -18.05
C GLY A 302 8.42 14.68 -18.07
N MET A 303 7.85 14.95 -19.24
CA MET A 303 6.78 15.95 -19.41
C MET A 303 5.42 15.25 -19.28
N ARG A 304 4.72 15.45 -18.18
CA ARG A 304 3.39 14.88 -17.92
C ARG A 304 2.58 15.74 -16.96
N SER A 305 1.25 15.54 -16.95
CA SER A 305 0.36 16.07 -15.91
C SER A 305 -0.52 14.96 -15.35
N ILE A 306 -0.90 15.08 -14.07
CA ILE A 306 -1.91 14.26 -13.41
C ILE A 306 -2.95 15.20 -12.79
N SER A 307 -4.23 14.87 -12.94
CA SER A 307 -5.33 15.70 -12.45
C SER A 307 -6.60 14.88 -12.32
N LEU A 308 -7.63 15.45 -11.73
CA LEU A 308 -9.01 14.96 -11.87
C LEU A 308 -9.68 15.61 -13.07
N GLY A 309 -10.62 14.89 -13.67
CA GLY A 309 -11.44 15.37 -14.76
C GLY A 309 -12.73 14.58 -14.91
N LYS A 310 -13.63 15.03 -15.75
CA LYS A 310 -14.90 14.35 -16.03
C LYS A 310 -14.83 13.59 -17.34
N THR A 311 -15.26 12.32 -17.32
CA THR A 311 -15.52 11.54 -18.54
C THR A 311 -16.90 11.85 -19.13
N SER A 312 -17.21 11.30 -20.30
CA SER A 312 -18.48 11.55 -21.02
C SER A 312 -19.73 11.14 -20.23
N ASP A 313 -19.59 10.22 -19.26
CA ASP A 313 -20.64 9.81 -18.33
C ASP A 313 -20.79 10.72 -17.11
N GLY A 314 -20.05 11.85 -17.07
CA GLY A 314 -20.08 12.84 -16.01
C GLY A 314 -19.34 12.44 -14.73
N LYS A 315 -18.73 11.24 -14.66
CA LYS A 315 -18.01 10.75 -13.50
C LYS A 315 -16.62 11.36 -13.38
N THR A 316 -16.22 11.65 -12.14
CA THR A 316 -14.88 12.16 -11.84
C THR A 316 -13.86 11.03 -11.93
N ARG A 317 -12.82 11.22 -12.72
CA ARG A 317 -11.77 10.23 -12.99
C ARG A 317 -10.38 10.83 -12.89
N MET A 318 -9.37 9.95 -12.76
CA MET A 318 -7.96 10.33 -12.77
C MET A 318 -7.47 10.49 -14.21
N MET A 319 -6.91 11.68 -14.54
CA MET A 319 -6.49 12.05 -15.90
C MET A 319 -4.97 12.15 -15.97
N LEU A 320 -4.34 11.35 -16.82
CA LEU A 320 -2.94 11.52 -17.22
C LEU A 320 -2.90 12.30 -18.54
N ASN A 321 -2.19 13.42 -18.57
CA ASN A 321 -2.07 14.29 -19.75
C ASN A 321 -3.44 14.70 -20.32
N GLY A 322 -4.43 14.92 -19.43
CA GLY A 322 -5.78 15.31 -19.79
C GLY A 322 -6.68 14.19 -20.33
N LYS A 323 -6.22 12.93 -20.30
CA LYS A 323 -6.99 11.76 -20.71
C LYS A 323 -7.16 10.78 -19.55
N PHE A 324 -8.32 10.16 -19.44
CA PHE A 324 -8.53 9.09 -18.47
C PHE A 324 -7.61 7.92 -18.80
N VAL A 325 -6.93 7.43 -17.76
CA VAL A 325 -6.12 6.22 -17.80
C VAL A 325 -6.49 5.38 -16.57
N MET A 326 -7.05 4.19 -16.83
CA MET A 326 -7.25 3.21 -15.73
C MET A 326 -5.90 2.83 -15.17
N GLN A 327 -5.66 3.17 -13.90
CA GLN A 327 -4.43 2.81 -13.21
C GLN A 327 -4.60 1.41 -12.61
N MET A 328 -3.85 0.46 -13.12
CA MET A 328 -3.89 -0.93 -12.68
C MET A 328 -2.50 -1.40 -12.31
N GLY A 329 -2.33 -1.81 -11.07
CA GLY A 329 -1.04 -2.25 -10.57
C GLY A 329 -1.12 -3.16 -9.35
N PRO A 330 0.01 -3.72 -8.93
CA PRO A 330 0.10 -4.47 -7.69
C PRO A 330 0.47 -3.56 -6.51
N LEU A 331 0.25 -4.08 -5.31
CA LEU A 331 0.84 -3.62 -4.07
C LEU A 331 2.28 -4.15 -3.99
N ASP A 332 3.27 -3.27 -3.86
CA ASP A 332 4.67 -3.64 -3.68
C ASP A 332 5.18 -3.21 -2.30
N GLN A 333 5.49 -4.17 -1.47
CA GLN A 333 5.99 -3.97 -0.11
C GLN A 333 7.52 -3.81 -0.04
N GLY A 334 8.26 -4.25 -1.06
CA GLY A 334 9.71 -4.05 -1.17
C GLY A 334 10.55 -4.80 -0.15
N PHE A 335 10.14 -5.98 0.31
CA PHE A 335 10.90 -6.83 1.22
C PHE A 335 11.65 -7.95 0.48
N TRP A 336 12.81 -8.33 1.02
CA TRP A 336 13.74 -9.32 0.47
C TRP A 336 14.11 -10.36 1.52
N PRO A 337 14.11 -11.66 1.21
CA PRO A 337 14.40 -12.69 2.21
C PRO A 337 15.85 -12.65 2.72
N ASP A 338 16.76 -12.14 1.91
CA ASP A 338 18.20 -12.03 2.19
C ASP A 338 18.62 -10.64 2.68
N GLY A 339 17.94 -9.58 2.23
CA GLY A 339 18.28 -8.18 2.51
C GLY A 339 17.24 -7.38 3.31
N ILE A 340 16.08 -7.95 3.62
CA ILE A 340 14.92 -7.32 4.28
C ILE A 340 14.47 -6.06 3.54
N HIS A 341 14.81 -4.87 3.96
CA HIS A 341 14.47 -3.62 3.26
C HIS A 341 15.41 -3.29 2.09
N THR A 342 16.59 -3.90 2.03
CA THR A 342 17.60 -3.60 1.01
C THR A 342 17.66 -4.69 -0.05
N ALA A 343 17.33 -4.35 -1.28
CA ALA A 343 17.52 -5.28 -2.41
C ALA A 343 19.00 -5.71 -2.50
N PRO A 344 19.29 -6.98 -2.81
CA PRO A 344 20.66 -7.47 -2.90
C PRO A 344 21.54 -6.70 -3.89
N THR A 345 20.97 -6.31 -5.03
CA THR A 345 21.65 -5.57 -6.11
C THR A 345 20.67 -4.59 -6.78
N ASP A 346 21.19 -3.64 -7.56
CA ASP A 346 20.36 -2.77 -8.40
C ASP A 346 19.55 -3.56 -9.45
N ALA A 347 20.10 -4.67 -9.94
CA ALA A 347 19.38 -5.57 -10.84
C ALA A 347 18.19 -6.25 -10.16
N ALA A 348 18.31 -6.63 -8.88
CA ALA A 348 17.21 -7.14 -8.07
C ALA A 348 16.14 -6.05 -7.88
N LEU A 349 16.55 -4.85 -7.48
CA LEU A 349 15.66 -3.71 -7.29
C LEU A 349 14.82 -3.39 -8.53
N ARG A 350 15.43 -3.50 -9.73
CA ARG A 350 14.76 -3.28 -11.02
C ARG A 350 13.87 -4.44 -11.43
N PHE A 351 14.18 -5.67 -11.02
CA PHE A 351 13.48 -6.89 -11.43
C PHE A 351 12.00 -6.84 -11.08
N ASP A 352 11.61 -6.47 -9.86
CA ASP A 352 10.21 -6.43 -9.46
C ASP A 352 9.41 -5.50 -10.39
N LEU A 353 9.91 -4.30 -10.69
CA LEU A 353 9.29 -3.36 -11.63
C LEU A 353 9.24 -3.90 -13.07
N GLU A 354 10.28 -4.60 -13.53
CA GLU A 354 10.29 -5.23 -14.86
C GLU A 354 9.22 -6.34 -14.94
N GLN A 355 9.05 -7.12 -13.87
CA GLN A 355 8.02 -8.16 -13.81
C GLN A 355 6.61 -7.59 -13.75
N GLU A 356 6.39 -6.54 -13.00
CA GLU A 356 5.12 -5.81 -12.98
C GLU A 356 4.75 -5.32 -14.38
N LYS A 357 5.71 -4.73 -15.09
CA LYS A 357 5.52 -4.31 -16.46
C LYS A 357 5.26 -5.47 -17.42
N ALA A 358 5.96 -6.60 -17.25
CA ALA A 358 5.76 -7.82 -18.03
C ALA A 358 4.39 -8.46 -17.80
N LEU A 359 3.82 -8.34 -16.58
CA LEU A 359 2.46 -8.73 -16.23
C LEU A 359 1.38 -7.78 -16.83
N GLY A 360 1.79 -6.71 -17.51
CA GLY A 360 0.88 -5.79 -18.20
C GLY A 360 0.31 -4.69 -17.32
N PHE A 361 0.88 -4.46 -16.16
CA PHE A 361 0.53 -3.34 -15.29
C PHE A 361 1.05 -2.00 -15.85
N ASN A 362 0.38 -0.92 -15.50
CA ASN A 362 0.78 0.45 -15.83
C ASN A 362 1.04 1.31 -14.59
N MET A 363 0.87 0.73 -13.40
CA MET A 363 1.02 1.39 -12.11
C MET A 363 1.57 0.40 -11.10
N VAL A 364 2.16 0.89 -10.01
CA VAL A 364 2.50 0.18 -8.78
C VAL A 364 2.20 1.07 -7.58
N ARG A 365 1.65 0.50 -6.52
CA ARG A 365 1.53 1.17 -5.22
C ARG A 365 2.70 0.71 -4.35
N LYS A 366 3.65 1.62 -4.08
CA LYS A 366 4.73 1.38 -3.12
C LYS A 366 4.15 1.50 -1.72
N HIS A 367 3.93 0.36 -1.10
CA HIS A 367 3.14 0.26 0.12
C HIS A 367 3.99 0.47 1.36
N ILE A 368 3.70 1.57 2.05
CA ILE A 368 4.19 1.89 3.40
C ILE A 368 5.72 1.80 3.55
N LYS A 369 6.44 2.07 2.46
CA LYS A 369 7.91 2.07 2.40
C LYS A 369 8.40 3.12 1.43
N VAL A 370 9.54 3.76 1.72
CA VAL A 370 10.24 4.65 0.78
C VAL A 370 11.50 3.92 0.28
N GLU A 371 11.60 3.79 -1.02
CA GLU A 371 12.72 3.11 -1.67
C GLU A 371 13.91 4.05 -1.94
N PRO A 372 15.10 3.51 -2.27
CA PRO A 372 16.18 4.34 -2.81
C PRO A 372 15.77 5.02 -4.11
N ASP A 373 16.33 6.23 -4.39
CA ASP A 373 16.06 7.02 -5.61
C ASP A 373 16.16 6.20 -6.91
N ARG A 374 16.99 5.15 -6.93
CA ARG A 374 17.17 4.28 -8.07
C ARG A 374 15.93 3.46 -8.40
N TRP A 375 15.11 3.09 -7.44
CA TRP A 375 13.84 2.42 -7.68
C TRP A 375 12.88 3.33 -8.48
N TYR A 376 12.73 4.59 -8.07
CA TYR A 376 11.90 5.57 -8.80
C TYR A 376 12.47 5.89 -10.17
N TYR A 377 13.79 5.93 -10.32
CA TYR A 377 14.45 6.06 -11.61
C TYR A 377 14.12 4.90 -12.55
N HIS A 378 14.07 3.68 -12.05
CA HIS A 378 13.66 2.53 -12.84
C HIS A 378 12.17 2.61 -13.21
N ALA A 379 11.30 3.01 -12.29
CA ALA A 379 9.88 3.25 -12.56
C ALA A 379 9.67 4.32 -13.63
N ASP A 380 10.40 5.46 -13.55
CA ASP A 380 10.38 6.53 -14.55
C ASP A 380 10.74 6.03 -15.96
N ARG A 381 11.73 5.15 -16.06
CA ARG A 381 12.22 4.59 -17.32
C ARG A 381 11.36 3.48 -17.88
N LEU A 382 10.76 2.68 -17.03
CA LEU A 382 9.90 1.55 -17.43
C LEU A 382 8.46 2.00 -17.74
N GLY A 383 8.08 3.19 -17.31
CA GLY A 383 6.73 3.69 -17.51
C GLY A 383 5.73 3.04 -16.56
N LEU A 384 6.01 3.10 -15.26
CA LEU A 384 5.07 2.73 -14.21
C LEU A 384 4.64 3.99 -13.47
N LEU A 385 3.34 4.22 -13.35
CA LEU A 385 2.79 5.20 -12.43
C LEU A 385 3.02 4.71 -11.00
N VAL A 386 3.38 5.61 -10.11
CA VAL A 386 3.67 5.25 -8.71
C VAL A 386 2.69 5.96 -7.77
N TRP A 387 2.04 5.18 -6.91
CA TRP A 387 1.44 5.69 -5.68
C TRP A 387 2.45 5.46 -4.57
N GLN A 388 2.81 6.52 -3.88
CA GLN A 388 3.80 6.48 -2.80
C GLN A 388 3.11 6.65 -1.45
N ASP A 389 3.12 5.60 -0.67
CA ASP A 389 2.64 5.64 0.70
C ASP A 389 3.70 6.22 1.65
N MET A 390 3.25 6.94 2.66
CA MET A 390 4.06 7.22 3.84
C MET A 390 4.18 5.96 4.70
N PRO A 391 5.35 5.61 5.23
CA PRO A 391 5.46 4.57 6.23
C PRO A 391 4.55 4.85 7.43
N SER A 392 3.67 3.90 7.76
CA SER A 392 2.68 4.06 8.82
C SER A 392 3.33 4.07 10.21
N MET A 393 2.64 4.68 11.15
CA MET A 393 2.93 4.52 12.57
C MET A 393 2.32 3.21 13.10
N MET A 394 2.52 2.93 14.39
CA MET A 394 2.06 1.70 15.02
C MET A 394 0.52 1.60 15.03
N THR A 395 -0.01 0.43 14.67
CA THR A 395 -1.45 0.13 14.75
C THR A 395 -1.94 0.04 16.20
N GLY A 396 -3.21 0.39 16.43
CA GLY A 396 -3.86 0.25 17.74
C GLY A 396 -3.28 1.14 18.85
N ARG A 397 -2.52 2.17 18.47
CA ARG A 397 -1.93 3.13 19.39
C ARG A 397 -2.12 4.56 18.87
N GLU A 398 -2.70 5.41 19.69
CA GLU A 398 -2.79 6.84 19.34
C GLU A 398 -1.38 7.48 19.42
N ALA A 399 -1.01 8.21 18.37
CA ALA A 399 0.28 8.89 18.31
C ALA A 399 0.34 10.06 19.29
N SER A 400 1.42 10.12 20.08
CA SER A 400 1.71 11.28 20.92
C SER A 400 1.97 12.55 20.09
N PRO A 401 1.92 13.74 20.69
CA PRO A 401 2.32 14.98 19.99
C PRO A 401 3.72 14.90 19.38
N THR A 402 4.66 14.21 20.02
CA THR A 402 6.02 13.99 19.49
C THR A 402 6.01 13.03 18.29
N GLY A 403 5.26 11.94 18.37
CA GLY A 403 5.10 10.99 17.26
C GLY A 403 4.46 11.66 16.03
N ARG A 404 3.41 12.46 16.23
CA ARG A 404 2.78 13.25 15.16
C ARG A 404 3.75 14.25 14.51
N ALA A 405 4.55 14.97 15.32
CA ALA A 405 5.56 15.91 14.79
C ALA A 405 6.66 15.19 13.99
N ASN A 406 7.10 14.01 14.43
CA ASN A 406 8.04 13.18 13.68
C ASN A 406 7.43 12.73 12.35
N PHE A 407 6.21 12.19 12.38
CA PHE A 407 5.49 11.75 11.19
C PHE A 407 5.36 12.88 10.16
N GLU A 408 4.86 14.05 10.56
CA GLU A 408 4.69 15.19 9.65
C GLU A 408 6.03 15.69 9.09
N SER A 409 7.09 15.67 9.90
CA SER A 409 8.44 16.05 9.47
C SER A 409 9.01 15.07 8.44
N GLU A 410 8.86 13.76 8.67
CA GLU A 410 9.31 12.73 7.73
C GLU A 410 8.47 12.72 6.44
N LEU A 411 7.14 12.86 6.54
CA LEU A 411 6.24 12.99 5.40
C LEU A 411 6.61 14.19 4.51
N HIS A 412 6.88 15.34 5.12
CA HIS A 412 7.32 16.53 4.37
C HIS A 412 8.66 16.28 3.65
N ARG A 413 9.65 15.69 4.34
CA ARG A 413 10.95 15.37 3.73
C ARG A 413 10.82 14.33 2.61
N MET A 414 10.00 13.30 2.80
CA MET A 414 9.69 12.32 1.75
C MET A 414 9.17 13.02 0.48
N ILE A 415 8.17 13.88 0.61
CA ILE A 415 7.61 14.62 -0.53
C ILE A 415 8.66 15.53 -1.17
N GLU A 416 9.39 16.31 -0.37
CA GLU A 416 10.42 17.23 -0.86
C GLU A 416 11.55 16.52 -1.60
N GLN A 417 11.94 15.32 -1.18
CA GLN A 417 13.01 14.55 -1.81
C GLN A 417 12.55 13.83 -3.08
N HIS A 418 11.26 13.46 -3.19
CA HIS A 418 10.78 12.60 -4.28
C HIS A 418 9.82 13.29 -5.26
N LYS A 419 9.34 14.50 -4.99
CA LYS A 419 8.37 15.21 -5.87
C LYS A 419 8.86 15.50 -7.30
N SER A 420 10.16 15.33 -7.58
CA SER A 420 10.72 15.52 -8.93
C SER A 420 10.69 14.24 -9.78
N PHE A 421 10.41 13.06 -9.20
CA PHE A 421 10.28 11.84 -9.98
C PHE A 421 9.01 11.85 -10.82
N THR A 422 9.17 11.50 -12.11
CA THR A 422 8.11 11.57 -13.11
C THR A 422 7.00 10.57 -12.84
N SER A 423 7.35 9.36 -12.39
CA SER A 423 6.43 8.25 -12.14
C SER A 423 5.47 8.50 -10.97
N ILE A 424 5.90 9.21 -9.92
CA ILE A 424 5.04 9.47 -8.76
C ILE A 424 3.87 10.38 -9.18
N VAL A 425 2.65 9.88 -9.04
CA VAL A 425 1.41 10.60 -9.39
C VAL A 425 0.46 10.79 -8.21
N THR A 426 0.63 10.02 -7.14
CA THR A 426 -0.23 10.05 -5.95
C THR A 426 0.60 9.93 -4.68
N TRP A 427 0.28 10.73 -3.67
CA TRP A 427 0.76 10.61 -2.30
C TRP A 427 -0.32 9.99 -1.43
N VAL A 428 0.05 9.03 -0.57
CA VAL A 428 -0.85 8.34 0.35
C VAL A 428 -0.31 8.47 1.78
N PRO A 429 -0.77 9.46 2.57
CA PRO A 429 -0.27 9.67 3.92
C PRO A 429 -0.70 8.61 4.93
N PHE A 430 -1.89 8.03 4.81
CA PHE A 430 -2.42 7.05 5.75
C PHE A 430 -2.98 5.80 5.06
N ASN A 431 -2.95 4.68 5.78
CA ASN A 431 -3.48 3.39 5.37
C ASN A 431 -4.23 2.73 6.54
N GLU A 432 -5.52 2.38 6.32
CA GLU A 432 -6.32 1.51 7.20
C GLU A 432 -6.35 1.92 8.68
N GLY A 433 -6.27 3.21 8.98
CA GLY A 433 -6.29 3.70 10.34
C GLY A 433 -5.00 3.50 11.13
N TRP A 434 -3.91 3.06 10.48
CA TRP A 434 -2.66 2.75 11.19
C TRP A 434 -1.93 4.01 11.66
N GLY A 435 -2.29 4.44 12.88
CA GLY A 435 -1.76 5.64 13.50
C GLY A 435 -2.23 6.93 12.86
N ASP A 436 -3.38 6.91 12.21
CA ASP A 436 -4.03 8.06 11.60
C ASP A 436 -4.46 9.10 12.65
N TYR A 437 -4.56 10.32 12.22
CA TYR A 437 -5.07 11.45 13.00
C TYR A 437 -5.29 12.64 12.07
N GLU A 438 -6.33 13.41 12.31
CA GLU A 438 -6.61 14.65 11.56
C GLU A 438 -6.44 14.48 10.04
N VAL A 439 -6.90 13.35 9.50
CA VAL A 439 -6.67 12.87 8.11
C VAL A 439 -6.91 13.98 7.08
N GLY A 440 -8.01 14.74 7.24
CA GLY A 440 -8.34 15.83 6.33
C GLY A 440 -7.31 16.97 6.34
N ARG A 441 -6.79 17.36 7.52
CA ARG A 441 -5.75 18.39 7.65
C ARG A 441 -4.44 17.96 6.99
N ILE A 442 -4.02 16.71 7.24
CA ILE A 442 -2.79 16.17 6.66
C ILE A 442 -2.91 16.09 5.13
N ALA A 443 -4.05 15.65 4.61
CA ALA A 443 -4.28 15.60 3.16
C ALA A 443 -4.18 16.99 2.51
N ASP A 444 -4.78 18.01 3.12
CA ASP A 444 -4.68 19.39 2.64
C ASP A 444 -3.24 19.91 2.70
N GLN A 445 -2.51 19.55 3.72
CA GLN A 445 -1.10 19.94 3.88
C GLN A 445 -0.21 19.27 2.82
N VAL A 446 -0.40 17.98 2.57
CA VAL A 446 0.29 17.25 1.48
C VAL A 446 -0.01 17.90 0.12
N LYS A 447 -1.26 18.23 -0.14
CA LYS A 447 -1.66 18.94 -1.36
C LYS A 447 -1.03 20.33 -1.49
N ALA A 448 -0.83 21.03 -0.38
CA ALA A 448 -0.14 22.32 -0.36
C ALA A 448 1.37 22.19 -0.62
N TRP A 449 2.01 21.14 -0.13
CA TRP A 449 3.43 20.86 -0.37
C TRP A 449 3.71 20.41 -1.82
N ASP A 450 2.77 19.65 -2.41
CA ASP A 450 2.87 19.24 -3.81
C ASP A 450 1.50 19.27 -4.53
N PRO A 451 1.10 20.45 -5.06
CA PRO A 451 -0.17 20.58 -5.78
C PRO A 451 -0.18 19.87 -7.14
N SER A 452 0.96 19.37 -7.62
CA SER A 452 1.13 18.75 -8.94
C SER A 452 0.83 17.26 -8.97
N ARG A 453 0.48 16.65 -7.81
CA ARG A 453 0.08 15.25 -7.67
C ARG A 453 -1.28 15.13 -7.01
N LEU A 454 -1.86 13.94 -7.13
CA LEU A 454 -3.08 13.59 -6.41
C LEU A 454 -2.73 13.18 -4.97
N VAL A 455 -3.72 13.31 -4.10
CA VAL A 455 -3.63 12.90 -2.69
C VAL A 455 -4.74 11.91 -2.39
N ASN A 456 -4.37 10.70 -2.01
CA ASN A 456 -5.25 9.74 -1.38
C ASN A 456 -5.15 9.96 0.13
N ALA A 457 -6.11 10.65 0.72
CA ALA A 457 -6.03 11.10 2.11
C ALA A 457 -5.83 9.95 3.09
N GLU A 458 -6.53 8.85 2.84
CA GLU A 458 -6.43 7.59 3.55
C GLU A 458 -6.85 6.47 2.61
N SER A 459 -6.00 5.47 2.45
CA SER A 459 -6.33 4.27 1.70
C SER A 459 -7.05 3.28 2.60
N GLY A 460 -8.20 2.75 2.14
CA GLY A 460 -9.01 1.83 2.93
C GLY A 460 -9.93 2.49 3.97
N VAL A 461 -10.53 3.63 3.65
CA VAL A 461 -11.47 4.33 4.56
C VAL A 461 -12.69 3.53 5.01
N ASN A 462 -12.94 2.40 4.40
CA ASN A 462 -14.09 1.52 4.67
C ASN A 462 -13.75 0.33 5.57
N CYS A 463 -12.50 0.13 5.95
CA CYS A 463 -12.07 -1.04 6.70
C CYS A 463 -11.20 -0.70 7.91
N CYS A 464 -10.97 -1.74 8.69
CA CYS A 464 -9.95 -1.82 9.72
C CYS A 464 -10.20 -0.80 10.85
N ASP A 465 -9.19 -0.01 11.21
CA ASP A 465 -9.30 0.98 12.28
C ASP A 465 -9.42 2.42 11.73
N SER A 466 -9.73 2.59 10.42
CA SER A 466 -9.80 3.90 9.77
C SER A 466 -10.81 4.84 10.42
N GLU A 467 -10.43 6.11 10.58
CA GLU A 467 -11.37 7.17 10.92
C GLU A 467 -12.45 7.31 9.82
N PRO A 468 -13.64 7.84 10.15
CA PRO A 468 -14.64 8.14 9.13
C PRO A 468 -14.07 9.03 8.03
N ASP A 469 -14.42 8.73 6.76
CA ASP A 469 -13.94 9.47 5.59
C ASP A 469 -14.01 10.99 5.81
N SER A 470 -12.85 11.64 5.80
CA SER A 470 -12.70 13.07 6.03
C SER A 470 -13.33 13.94 4.93
N GLY A 471 -13.69 13.34 3.78
CA GLY A 471 -14.16 14.07 2.60
C GLY A 471 -13.07 14.88 1.87
N ARG A 472 -11.80 14.77 2.30
CA ARG A 472 -10.65 15.49 1.74
C ARG A 472 -9.81 14.60 0.84
N GLY A 473 -8.80 15.20 0.19
CA GLY A 473 -8.00 14.54 -0.83
C GLY A 473 -8.72 14.47 -2.19
N ASP A 474 -8.08 13.82 -3.14
CA ASP A 474 -8.52 13.75 -4.55
C ASP A 474 -9.28 12.46 -4.87
N MET A 475 -9.33 11.49 -3.94
CA MET A 475 -9.98 10.21 -4.18
C MET A 475 -10.69 9.66 -2.94
N TYR A 476 -11.65 8.78 -3.18
CA TYR A 476 -12.32 7.92 -2.21
C TYR A 476 -11.85 6.50 -2.45
N ASP A 477 -11.21 5.89 -1.47
CA ASP A 477 -10.50 4.62 -1.60
C ASP A 477 -11.09 3.55 -0.68
N ASN A 478 -11.47 2.42 -1.27
CA ASN A 478 -11.93 1.25 -0.57
C ASN A 478 -10.88 0.14 -0.60
N HIS A 479 -10.82 -0.65 0.48
CA HIS A 479 -10.17 -1.95 0.51
C HIS A 479 -11.22 -3.05 0.62
N MET A 480 -11.20 -4.04 -0.26
CA MET A 480 -12.14 -5.15 -0.20
C MET A 480 -11.49 -6.47 -0.60
N TYR A 481 -11.24 -7.29 0.38
CA TYR A 481 -10.78 -8.66 0.17
C TYR A 481 -11.95 -9.66 0.21
N ILE A 482 -12.09 -10.59 -0.75
CA ILE A 482 -11.20 -10.75 -1.92
C ILE A 482 -11.51 -9.68 -2.98
N GLY A 483 -12.71 -9.10 -2.98
CA GLY A 483 -13.13 -8.01 -3.86
C GLY A 483 -13.21 -8.39 -5.34
N PRO A 484 -12.94 -7.45 -6.28
CA PRO A 484 -12.73 -6.02 -6.01
C PRO A 484 -13.97 -5.30 -5.50
N GLY A 485 -13.75 -4.24 -4.71
CA GLY A 485 -14.78 -3.30 -4.28
C GLY A 485 -15.30 -2.43 -5.42
N ALA A 486 -16.47 -1.83 -5.23
CA ALA A 486 -17.11 -1.00 -6.25
C ALA A 486 -17.44 0.41 -5.73
N PRO A 487 -16.46 1.18 -5.21
CA PRO A 487 -16.71 2.54 -4.77
C PRO A 487 -17.13 3.43 -5.95
N MET A 488 -17.86 4.49 -5.64
CA MET A 488 -18.33 5.44 -6.64
C MET A 488 -17.68 6.82 -6.46
N PRO A 489 -17.28 7.49 -7.56
CA PRO A 489 -16.71 8.82 -7.48
C PRO A 489 -17.75 9.86 -7.05
N SER A 490 -17.31 10.87 -6.32
CA SER A 490 -18.12 12.04 -6.01
C SER A 490 -18.02 13.12 -7.11
N ALA A 491 -18.65 14.24 -6.87
CA ALA A 491 -18.51 15.39 -7.80
C ALA A 491 -17.05 15.89 -7.89
N THR A 492 -16.25 15.70 -6.86
CA THR A 492 -14.91 16.28 -6.70
C THR A 492 -13.79 15.26 -6.48
N ARG A 493 -14.11 13.99 -6.18
CA ARG A 493 -13.12 12.95 -5.92
C ARG A 493 -13.32 11.76 -6.87
N ALA A 494 -12.24 11.18 -7.35
CA ALA A 494 -12.25 9.90 -8.05
C ALA A 494 -12.51 8.75 -7.07
N ALA A 495 -13.04 7.63 -7.56
CA ALA A 495 -13.14 6.39 -6.78
C ALA A 495 -12.02 5.42 -7.18
N VAL A 496 -11.48 4.74 -6.20
CA VAL A 496 -10.42 3.74 -6.39
C VAL A 496 -10.60 2.55 -5.45
N ASP A 497 -10.11 1.40 -5.83
CA ASP A 497 -10.04 0.18 -5.01
C ASP A 497 -8.56 -0.05 -4.68
N GLY A 498 -8.14 0.49 -3.54
CA GLY A 498 -6.73 0.60 -3.13
C GLY A 498 -6.10 -0.69 -2.71
N GLU A 499 -6.92 -1.71 -2.37
CA GLU A 499 -6.46 -3.08 -2.15
C GLU A 499 -7.59 -4.08 -2.41
N TYR A 500 -7.28 -5.12 -3.20
CA TYR A 500 -8.15 -6.26 -3.43
C TYR A 500 -7.36 -7.51 -3.80
N GLY A 501 -8.03 -8.66 -3.84
CA GLY A 501 -7.43 -9.93 -4.23
C GLY A 501 -6.86 -10.71 -3.06
N GLY A 502 -5.55 -10.68 -2.88
CA GLY A 502 -4.90 -11.42 -1.80
C GLY A 502 -5.00 -12.93 -1.95
N LEU A 503 -5.06 -13.43 -3.21
CA LEU A 503 -5.14 -14.87 -3.50
C LEU A 503 -3.78 -15.52 -3.30
N GLY A 504 -3.71 -16.54 -2.45
CA GLY A 504 -2.48 -17.23 -2.08
C GLY A 504 -2.36 -18.63 -2.69
N LEU A 505 -1.13 -19.04 -2.89
CA LEU A 505 -0.75 -20.40 -3.27
C LEU A 505 0.45 -20.84 -2.47
N LYS A 506 0.34 -21.95 -1.75
CA LYS A 506 1.49 -22.62 -1.11
C LYS A 506 2.44 -23.16 -2.18
N THR A 507 3.74 -22.85 -2.03
CA THR A 507 4.79 -23.24 -2.99
C THR A 507 5.92 -23.93 -2.22
N PRO A 508 5.85 -25.24 -2.01
CA PRO A 508 6.80 -25.97 -1.17
C PRO A 508 8.27 -25.72 -1.54
N GLY A 509 9.08 -25.37 -0.56
CA GLY A 509 10.49 -25.03 -0.71
C GLY A 509 10.77 -23.54 -0.96
N HIS A 510 9.73 -22.71 -1.17
CA HIS A 510 9.83 -21.27 -1.40
C HIS A 510 9.02 -20.45 -0.39
N GLU A 511 8.54 -21.10 0.67
CA GLU A 511 7.77 -20.48 1.75
C GLU A 511 8.69 -20.10 2.92
N PHE A 512 8.54 -18.91 3.46
CA PHE A 512 9.30 -18.45 4.64
C PHE A 512 8.92 -19.24 5.90
N ASP A 513 7.62 -19.45 6.12
CA ASP A 513 7.06 -20.26 7.21
C ASP A 513 5.92 -21.14 6.68
N PRO A 514 6.20 -22.39 6.27
CA PRO A 514 5.17 -23.27 5.71
C PRO A 514 3.97 -23.55 6.64
N ALA A 515 4.19 -23.49 7.97
CA ALA A 515 3.14 -23.73 8.98
C ALA A 515 2.28 -22.49 9.22
N GLY A 516 2.89 -21.29 9.16
CA GLY A 516 2.23 -20.00 9.41
C GLY A 516 1.78 -19.24 8.16
N SER A 517 1.88 -19.84 6.97
CA SER A 517 1.49 -19.21 5.72
C SER A 517 0.04 -18.71 5.71
N PHE A 518 -0.15 -17.46 5.29
CA PHE A 518 -1.44 -16.75 5.26
C PHE A 518 -1.74 -16.17 3.88
N ALA A 519 -3.01 -16.16 3.51
CA ALA A 519 -3.60 -15.36 2.44
C ALA A 519 -5.11 -15.24 2.68
N TYR A 520 -5.78 -14.29 2.01
CA TYR A 520 -7.24 -14.10 2.17
C TYR A 520 -8.05 -15.26 1.56
N GLU A 521 -7.53 -15.90 0.51
CA GLU A 521 -8.03 -17.16 -0.06
C GLU A 521 -6.83 -17.98 -0.52
N ILE A 522 -6.67 -19.21 -0.03
CA ILE A 522 -5.61 -20.12 -0.47
C ILE A 522 -6.21 -21.10 -1.47
N VAL A 523 -5.62 -21.15 -2.66
CA VAL A 523 -6.07 -22.01 -3.76
C VAL A 523 -5.16 -23.22 -3.96
N PRO A 524 -5.64 -24.32 -4.60
CA PRO A 524 -4.91 -25.58 -4.63
C PRO A 524 -3.76 -25.64 -5.64
N ASN A 525 -3.73 -24.78 -6.67
CA ASN A 525 -2.71 -24.80 -7.71
C ASN A 525 -2.67 -23.51 -8.54
N SER A 526 -1.61 -23.34 -9.34
CA SER A 526 -1.35 -22.19 -10.21
C SER A 526 -2.45 -21.92 -11.24
N THR A 527 -3.08 -22.97 -11.79
CA THR A 527 -4.17 -22.81 -12.76
C THR A 527 -5.38 -22.16 -12.12
N VAL A 528 -5.81 -22.67 -10.96
CA VAL A 528 -6.92 -22.10 -10.21
C VAL A 528 -6.60 -20.67 -9.77
N LEU A 529 -5.38 -20.42 -9.30
CA LEU A 529 -4.93 -19.08 -8.92
C LEU A 529 -5.06 -18.09 -10.09
N THR A 530 -4.56 -18.48 -11.25
CA THR A 530 -4.62 -17.64 -12.47
C THR A 530 -6.07 -17.40 -12.92
N ASP A 531 -6.90 -18.42 -12.92
CA ASP A 531 -8.29 -18.31 -13.37
C ASP A 531 -9.11 -17.43 -12.42
N ARG A 532 -8.89 -17.56 -11.09
CA ARG A 532 -9.48 -16.67 -10.08
C ARG A 532 -9.03 -15.22 -10.27
N TYR A 533 -7.75 -14.98 -10.51
CA TYR A 533 -7.23 -13.65 -10.83
C TYR A 533 -7.94 -13.05 -12.05
N VAL A 534 -8.06 -13.81 -13.14
CA VAL A 534 -8.72 -13.34 -14.37
C VAL A 534 -10.20 -13.01 -14.12
N GLU A 535 -10.90 -13.75 -13.27
CA GLU A 535 -12.27 -13.44 -12.85
C GLU A 535 -12.36 -12.09 -12.13
N LEU A 536 -11.43 -11.82 -11.19
CA LEU A 536 -11.37 -10.53 -10.49
C LEU A 536 -11.14 -9.37 -11.47
N GLN A 537 -10.26 -9.55 -12.48
CA GLN A 537 -10.03 -8.53 -13.51
C GLN A 537 -11.26 -8.27 -14.39
N LYS A 538 -12.01 -9.29 -14.74
CA LYS A 538 -13.29 -9.14 -15.45
C LYS A 538 -14.30 -8.35 -14.60
N ARG A 539 -14.37 -8.64 -13.29
CA ARG A 539 -15.23 -7.91 -12.37
C ARG A 539 -14.80 -6.44 -12.26
N LEU A 540 -13.52 -6.17 -12.10
CA LEU A 540 -12.99 -4.79 -12.05
C LEU A 540 -13.23 -4.03 -13.37
N THR A 541 -13.24 -4.72 -14.50
CA THR A 541 -13.64 -4.11 -15.78
C THR A 541 -15.08 -3.59 -15.76
N LEU A 542 -16.00 -4.38 -15.22
CA LEU A 542 -17.39 -3.93 -15.06
C LEU A 542 -17.52 -2.76 -14.07
N ILE A 543 -16.75 -2.82 -12.99
CA ILE A 543 -16.68 -1.77 -11.97
C ILE A 543 -16.14 -0.47 -12.57
N LYS A 544 -15.05 -0.52 -13.34
CA LYS A 544 -14.55 0.62 -14.10
C LYS A 544 -15.65 1.24 -14.95
N GLN A 545 -16.34 0.41 -15.73
CA GLN A 545 -17.30 0.86 -16.74
C GLN A 545 -18.62 1.38 -16.15
N ARG A 546 -19.13 0.76 -15.11
CA ARG A 546 -20.44 1.07 -14.50
C ARG A 546 -20.32 2.00 -13.30
N CYS A 547 -19.37 1.73 -12.41
CA CYS A 547 -19.21 2.47 -11.14
C CYS A 547 -18.33 3.71 -11.28
N GLY A 548 -17.37 3.70 -12.19
CA GLY A 548 -16.51 4.85 -12.41
C GLY A 548 -15.18 4.77 -11.70
N VAL A 549 -14.76 3.59 -11.25
CA VAL A 549 -13.47 3.38 -10.60
C VAL A 549 -12.33 3.71 -11.55
N SER A 550 -11.34 4.44 -11.04
CA SER A 550 -10.19 4.95 -11.80
C SER A 550 -8.91 4.17 -11.58
N ALA A 551 -8.83 3.37 -10.53
CA ALA A 551 -7.68 2.54 -10.23
C ALA A 551 -8.08 1.28 -9.47
N GLY A 552 -7.25 0.24 -9.59
CA GLY A 552 -7.31 -0.97 -8.78
C GLY A 552 -5.92 -1.47 -8.44
N VAL A 553 -5.70 -1.81 -7.17
CA VAL A 553 -4.42 -2.31 -6.66
C VAL A 553 -4.58 -3.75 -6.17
N TYR A 554 -3.93 -4.69 -6.84
CA TYR A 554 -3.97 -6.11 -6.46
C TYR A 554 -2.90 -6.45 -5.43
N THR A 555 -3.25 -7.12 -4.37
CA THR A 555 -2.33 -7.60 -3.32
C THR A 555 -1.85 -9.01 -3.66
N GLN A 556 -0.54 -9.28 -4.05
CA GLN A 556 0.54 -8.31 -4.11
C GLN A 556 1.63 -8.74 -5.13
N THR A 557 2.74 -7.96 -5.27
CA THR A 557 3.84 -8.26 -6.22
C THR A 557 4.53 -9.58 -5.91
N THR A 558 5.01 -9.74 -4.68
CA THR A 558 5.71 -10.95 -4.22
C THR A 558 5.13 -11.43 -2.90
N ASP A 559 5.29 -12.70 -2.59
CA ASP A 559 5.13 -13.15 -1.21
C ASP A 559 6.08 -12.37 -0.31
N VAL A 560 5.67 -12.15 0.94
CA VAL A 560 6.50 -11.53 1.98
C VAL A 560 6.34 -12.30 3.28
N GLU A 561 7.41 -12.93 3.72
CA GLU A 561 7.43 -13.77 4.93
C GLU A 561 6.26 -14.77 4.99
N LYS A 562 5.30 -14.61 5.93
CA LYS A 562 4.15 -15.51 6.07
C LYS A 562 3.03 -15.25 5.06
N GLU A 563 3.01 -14.07 4.45
CA GLU A 563 1.99 -13.65 3.51
C GLU A 563 2.29 -14.20 2.10
N ILE A 564 1.50 -15.21 1.65
CA ILE A 564 1.75 -15.97 0.43
C ILE A 564 0.79 -15.62 -0.72
N ASN A 565 0.50 -14.37 -0.95
CA ASN A 565 -0.44 -13.87 -1.96
C ASN A 565 0.21 -13.09 -3.11
N GLY A 566 1.53 -13.23 -3.28
CA GLY A 566 2.27 -12.61 -4.38
C GLY A 566 2.10 -13.29 -5.73
N PHE A 567 2.41 -12.57 -6.83
CA PHE A 567 2.62 -13.15 -8.16
C PHE A 567 3.87 -14.02 -8.21
N TRP A 568 4.87 -13.65 -7.41
CA TRP A 568 6.14 -14.35 -7.25
C TRP A 568 6.30 -14.88 -5.83
N THR A 569 7.07 -15.96 -5.69
CA THR A 569 7.55 -16.42 -4.39
C THR A 569 8.46 -15.36 -3.74
N TYR A 570 8.61 -15.39 -2.40
CA TYR A 570 9.39 -14.40 -1.65
C TYR A 570 10.84 -14.31 -2.12
N ASP A 571 11.43 -15.42 -2.56
CA ASP A 571 12.78 -15.51 -3.11
C ASP A 571 12.88 -15.13 -4.61
N ARG A 572 11.78 -14.72 -5.27
CA ARG A 572 11.70 -14.37 -6.70
C ARG A 572 12.17 -15.48 -7.63
N GLN A 573 12.18 -16.73 -7.20
CA GLN A 573 12.62 -17.85 -8.05
C GLN A 573 11.50 -18.43 -8.91
N LEU A 574 10.25 -18.37 -8.45
CA LEU A 574 9.10 -18.94 -9.15
C LEU A 574 7.97 -17.93 -9.32
N SER A 575 7.42 -17.90 -10.52
CA SER A 575 6.13 -17.28 -10.81
C SER A 575 5.00 -18.21 -10.40
N LYS A 576 4.01 -17.71 -9.67
CA LYS A 576 2.87 -18.48 -9.17
C LYS A 576 1.69 -18.51 -10.13
N MET A 577 1.65 -17.62 -11.14
CA MET A 577 0.58 -17.48 -12.12
C MET A 577 1.09 -17.60 -13.56
N ASP A 578 0.17 -17.86 -14.49
CA ASP A 578 0.43 -17.79 -15.93
C ASP A 578 0.52 -16.33 -16.38
N PHE A 579 1.73 -15.87 -16.67
CA PHE A 579 2.03 -14.49 -17.07
C PHE A 579 1.27 -14.04 -18.32
N ALA A 580 1.08 -14.93 -19.29
CA ALA A 580 0.39 -14.56 -20.54
C ALA A 580 -1.10 -14.25 -20.27
N LYS A 581 -1.75 -15.08 -19.46
CA LYS A 581 -3.15 -14.88 -19.05
C LYS A 581 -3.32 -13.63 -18.19
N VAL A 582 -2.44 -13.43 -17.18
CA VAL A 582 -2.46 -12.25 -16.32
C VAL A 582 -2.27 -10.99 -17.15
N ARG A 583 -1.24 -10.94 -18.01
CA ARG A 583 -0.98 -9.82 -18.91
C ARG A 583 -2.17 -9.51 -19.82
N ALA A 584 -2.77 -10.52 -20.40
CA ALA A 584 -3.94 -10.33 -21.27
C ALA A 584 -5.13 -9.75 -20.49
N ALA A 585 -5.38 -10.21 -19.26
CA ALA A 585 -6.45 -9.71 -18.42
C ALA A 585 -6.23 -8.25 -18.01
N ASN A 586 -5.01 -7.89 -17.58
CA ASN A 586 -4.66 -6.52 -17.20
C ASN A 586 -4.76 -5.54 -18.39
N GLN A 587 -4.22 -5.94 -19.54
CA GLN A 587 -4.31 -5.11 -20.75
C GLN A 587 -5.76 -4.97 -21.25
N ALA A 588 -6.58 -6.03 -21.13
CA ALA A 588 -7.99 -5.96 -21.47
C ALA A 588 -8.75 -4.97 -20.57
N LEU A 589 -8.48 -5.01 -19.25
CA LEU A 589 -9.05 -4.05 -18.31
C LEU A 589 -8.63 -2.61 -18.63
N ILE A 590 -7.31 -2.35 -18.75
CA ILE A 590 -6.78 -1.02 -18.99
C ILE A 590 -7.35 -0.41 -20.28
N ARG A 591 -7.42 -1.20 -21.36
CA ARG A 591 -7.87 -0.77 -22.69
C ARG A 591 -9.37 -0.87 -22.91
N SER A 592 -10.13 -1.44 -21.98
CA SER A 592 -11.59 -1.51 -22.10
C SER A 592 -12.22 -0.13 -22.23
N ALA A 593 -13.41 -0.05 -22.80
CA ALA A 593 -14.18 1.19 -22.86
C ALA A 593 -14.34 1.79 -21.45
N ASP A 594 -14.42 3.11 -21.37
CA ASP A 594 -14.53 3.83 -20.09
C ASP A 594 -15.92 3.71 -19.47
N THR A 595 -16.92 3.47 -20.32
CA THR A 595 -18.32 3.33 -19.92
C THR A 595 -18.91 2.04 -20.48
N ALA A 596 -19.81 1.41 -19.73
CA ALA A 596 -20.62 0.31 -20.23
C ALA A 596 -21.73 0.87 -21.16
N PRO A 597 -22.18 0.09 -22.15
CA PRO A 597 -23.45 0.37 -22.82
C PRO A 597 -24.58 0.49 -21.79
N PRO A 598 -25.62 1.34 -22.05
CA PRO A 598 -26.80 1.37 -21.21
C PRO A 598 -27.36 -0.05 -21.04
N GLY A 599 -27.64 -0.45 -19.81
CA GLY A 599 -28.28 -1.74 -19.52
C GLY A 599 -29.74 -1.71 -20.01
N GLU A 600 -30.19 -2.74 -20.71
CA GLU A 600 -31.60 -2.97 -20.94
C GLU A 600 -32.15 -3.72 -19.74
N PHE A 601 -33.07 -3.09 -19.01
CA PHE A 601 -33.77 -3.70 -17.89
C PHE A 601 -35.22 -3.96 -18.27
N PRO A 602 -35.66 -5.25 -18.31
CA PRO A 602 -37.04 -5.56 -18.58
C PRO A 602 -37.98 -4.81 -17.60
N PRO A 603 -39.16 -4.40 -18.04
CA PRO A 603 -40.11 -3.66 -17.21
C PRO A 603 -40.64 -4.47 -16.02
N GLY A 604 -40.51 -5.80 -16.01
CA GLY A 604 -41.03 -6.72 -15.01
C GLY A 604 -42.53 -6.86 -15.03
N LYS A 605 -43.09 -7.74 -14.16
CA LYS A 605 -44.52 -7.98 -14.04
C LYS A 605 -45.24 -6.80 -13.38
N PRO A 606 -46.22 -6.16 -14.02
CA PRO A 606 -46.92 -5.02 -13.43
C PRO A 606 -47.78 -5.43 -12.25
N GLY A 607 -48.13 -4.45 -11.39
CA GLY A 607 -49.00 -4.67 -10.23
C GLY A 607 -48.20 -4.87 -8.92
N ILE A 608 -48.94 -4.97 -7.83
CA ILE A 608 -48.35 -5.07 -6.49
C ILE A 608 -48.58 -6.43 -5.83
N ASP A 609 -48.98 -7.46 -6.61
CA ASP A 609 -49.14 -8.83 -6.11
C ASP A 609 -47.81 -9.57 -5.98
N GLY A 610 -46.80 -9.12 -6.73
CA GLY A 610 -45.48 -9.77 -6.80
C GLY A 610 -45.45 -10.86 -7.88
N ILE A 611 -44.28 -11.50 -7.99
CA ILE A 611 -44.05 -12.73 -8.74
C ILE A 611 -44.17 -13.96 -7.84
N ASP A 612 -43.83 -13.79 -6.54
CA ASP A 612 -44.01 -14.78 -5.46
C ASP A 612 -44.53 -14.05 -4.21
N ALA A 613 -45.36 -14.75 -3.40
CA ALA A 613 -45.98 -14.17 -2.22
C ALA A 613 -46.28 -15.21 -1.13
N TYR A 614 -45.77 -14.97 0.07
CA TYR A 614 -45.90 -15.84 1.27
C TYR A 614 -46.60 -15.09 2.39
N ALA A 615 -47.85 -15.48 2.67
CA ALA A 615 -48.71 -14.87 3.69
C ALA A 615 -48.51 -15.45 5.08
N PHE A 616 -47.80 -16.56 5.23
CA PHE A 616 -47.51 -17.28 6.48
C PHE A 616 -48.70 -17.55 7.39
N ASN A 617 -49.86 -17.78 6.81
CA ASN A 617 -51.14 -18.02 7.51
C ASN A 617 -51.44 -19.51 7.74
N GLU A 618 -50.48 -20.42 7.48
CA GLU A 618 -50.67 -21.88 7.55
C GLU A 618 -50.94 -22.38 8.97
N GLY A 619 -50.39 -21.72 9.97
CA GLY A 619 -50.58 -22.02 11.38
C GLY A 619 -49.97 -23.35 11.89
N GLN A 620 -49.50 -24.22 10.99
CA GLN A 620 -48.86 -25.51 11.30
C GLN A 620 -48.11 -26.09 10.11
N GLY A 621 -47.24 -27.09 10.37
CA GLY A 621 -46.52 -27.80 9.33
C GLY A 621 -45.17 -27.12 8.99
N THR A 622 -44.51 -27.62 7.92
CA THR A 622 -43.16 -27.23 7.50
C THR A 622 -43.13 -26.64 6.08
N VAL A 623 -44.27 -26.19 5.57
CA VAL A 623 -44.41 -25.62 4.24
C VAL A 623 -45.09 -24.27 4.34
N ALA A 624 -44.46 -23.23 3.85
CA ALA A 624 -45.06 -21.93 3.61
C ALA A 624 -45.48 -21.83 2.15
N ARG A 625 -46.77 -21.58 1.89
CA ARG A 625 -47.33 -21.57 0.55
C ARG A 625 -47.04 -20.31 -0.19
N ASP A 626 -46.54 -20.44 -1.42
CA ASP A 626 -46.50 -19.35 -2.37
C ASP A 626 -47.85 -19.23 -3.09
N SER A 627 -48.52 -18.14 -2.89
CA SER A 627 -49.86 -17.90 -3.45
C SER A 627 -49.84 -17.36 -4.88
N VAL A 628 -48.67 -17.07 -5.48
CA VAL A 628 -48.54 -16.39 -6.80
C VAL A 628 -47.65 -17.18 -7.77
N GLY A 629 -46.40 -17.48 -7.40
CA GLY A 629 -45.38 -18.06 -8.29
C GLY A 629 -45.31 -19.57 -8.26
N GLY A 630 -45.82 -20.21 -7.20
CA GLY A 630 -45.82 -21.65 -7.01
C GLY A 630 -44.53 -22.23 -6.44
N HIS A 631 -43.69 -21.42 -5.85
CA HIS A 631 -42.42 -21.81 -5.20
C HIS A 631 -42.62 -21.95 -3.68
N ASP A 632 -43.40 -22.94 -3.26
CA ASP A 632 -43.63 -23.20 -1.83
C ASP A 632 -42.30 -23.33 -1.07
N ALA A 633 -42.16 -22.64 0.06
CA ALA A 633 -40.91 -22.64 0.85
C ALA A 633 -40.96 -23.72 1.95
N THR A 634 -39.83 -24.41 2.11
CA THR A 634 -39.62 -25.39 3.18
C THR A 634 -39.17 -24.69 4.44
N VAL A 635 -39.94 -24.78 5.51
CA VAL A 635 -39.65 -24.25 6.83
C VAL A 635 -38.81 -25.23 7.63
N THR A 636 -37.65 -24.78 8.11
CA THR A 636 -36.74 -25.51 8.98
C THR A 636 -36.52 -24.74 10.28
N ASN A 637 -36.65 -25.39 11.43
CA ASN A 637 -36.51 -24.78 12.76
C ASN A 637 -37.39 -23.52 12.95
N GLY A 638 -38.56 -23.50 12.33
CA GLY A 638 -39.55 -22.43 12.44
C GLY A 638 -40.84 -22.90 13.10
N GLY A 639 -41.63 -21.98 13.60
CA GLY A 639 -42.94 -22.16 14.18
C GLY A 639 -43.95 -21.17 13.62
N TRP A 640 -45.20 -21.28 14.03
CA TRP A 640 -46.31 -20.45 13.62
C TRP A 640 -46.97 -19.81 14.82
N ALA A 641 -47.08 -18.48 14.81
CA ALA A 641 -47.81 -17.76 15.84
C ALA A 641 -48.33 -16.41 15.28
N ASP A 642 -49.48 -15.98 15.73
CA ASP A 642 -50.09 -14.71 15.36
C ASP A 642 -50.23 -14.52 13.82
N SER A 643 -50.58 -15.60 13.10
CA SER A 643 -50.62 -15.61 11.62
C SER A 643 -49.28 -15.18 10.98
N ALA A 644 -48.17 -15.65 11.50
CA ALA A 644 -46.82 -15.33 11.01
C ALA A 644 -45.88 -16.53 11.20
N LEU A 645 -44.81 -16.56 10.40
CA LEU A 645 -43.68 -17.45 10.61
C LEU A 645 -42.81 -16.90 11.75
N THR A 646 -42.58 -17.73 12.80
CA THR A 646 -41.71 -17.36 13.93
C THR A 646 -40.42 -18.13 13.90
N LEU A 647 -39.30 -17.42 14.01
CA LEU A 647 -37.95 -17.95 13.96
C LEU A 647 -37.19 -17.56 15.24
N THR A 648 -36.34 -18.44 15.75
CA THR A 648 -35.63 -18.26 17.04
C THR A 648 -34.09 -18.15 16.90
N GLY A 649 -33.60 -17.61 15.79
CA GLY A 649 -32.18 -17.42 15.59
C GLY A 649 -31.42 -18.60 14.96
N ASN A 650 -32.14 -19.65 14.50
CA ASN A 650 -31.54 -20.82 13.83
C ASN A 650 -32.47 -21.43 12.75
N GLY A 651 -33.54 -20.72 12.40
CA GLY A 651 -34.58 -21.18 11.47
C GLY A 651 -34.59 -20.40 10.16
N GLN A 652 -35.23 -20.98 9.16
CA GLN A 652 -35.38 -20.40 7.82
C GLN A 652 -36.61 -20.95 7.11
N ALA A 653 -37.09 -20.28 6.07
CA ALA A 653 -37.93 -20.80 5.02
C ALA A 653 -37.19 -20.69 3.67
N ASP A 654 -36.90 -21.83 3.04
CA ASP A 654 -36.14 -21.91 1.79
C ASP A 654 -37.07 -22.19 0.62
N THR A 655 -37.14 -21.34 -0.38
CA THR A 655 -38.02 -21.44 -1.54
C THR A 655 -37.59 -22.50 -2.54
N GLY A 656 -36.38 -23.05 -2.41
CA GLY A 656 -35.82 -24.03 -3.36
C GLY A 656 -35.47 -23.46 -4.73
N ALA A 657 -35.65 -22.15 -4.95
CA ALA A 657 -35.47 -21.50 -6.24
C ALA A 657 -34.81 -20.11 -6.11
N ALA A 658 -34.08 -19.70 -7.14
CA ALA A 658 -33.68 -18.31 -7.33
C ALA A 658 -34.85 -17.53 -7.93
N LEU A 659 -35.53 -16.74 -7.13
CA LEU A 659 -36.75 -16.02 -7.56
C LEU A 659 -36.44 -14.75 -8.38
N LEU A 660 -35.22 -14.19 -8.22
CA LEU A 660 -34.86 -12.90 -8.79
C LEU A 660 -33.63 -12.99 -9.71
N ASP A 661 -33.65 -12.21 -10.80
CA ASP A 661 -32.42 -11.80 -11.48
C ASP A 661 -31.77 -10.65 -10.71
N THR A 662 -30.84 -11.02 -9.82
CA THR A 662 -30.20 -10.06 -8.92
C THR A 662 -29.31 -9.02 -9.62
N ALA A 663 -28.99 -9.20 -10.91
CA ALA A 663 -28.30 -8.19 -11.72
C ALA A 663 -29.25 -7.12 -12.28
N GLY A 664 -30.57 -7.36 -12.25
CA GLY A 664 -31.62 -6.49 -12.77
C GLY A 664 -32.27 -5.59 -11.73
N ASN A 665 -33.41 -5.03 -12.12
CA ASN A 665 -34.34 -4.35 -11.22
C ASN A 665 -35.13 -5.36 -10.43
N TYR A 666 -35.27 -5.21 -9.14
CA TYR A 666 -36.12 -6.03 -8.29
C TYR A 666 -36.54 -5.30 -7.01
N SER A 667 -37.56 -5.83 -6.34
CA SER A 667 -37.95 -5.36 -5.02
C SER A 667 -38.35 -6.56 -4.14
N VAL A 668 -38.11 -6.41 -2.82
CA VAL A 668 -38.51 -7.41 -1.83
C VAL A 668 -39.19 -6.69 -0.67
N SER A 669 -40.37 -7.18 -0.29
CA SER A 669 -41.21 -6.62 0.77
C SER A 669 -41.41 -7.69 1.86
N ALA A 670 -41.42 -7.27 3.11
CA ALA A 670 -41.72 -8.11 4.26
C ALA A 670 -42.23 -7.30 5.44
N TRP A 671 -43.18 -7.87 6.21
CA TRP A 671 -43.40 -7.44 7.59
C TRP A 671 -42.50 -8.23 8.51
N VAL A 672 -41.81 -7.54 9.44
CA VAL A 672 -40.90 -8.16 10.40
C VAL A 672 -41.10 -7.60 11.80
N LYS A 673 -41.02 -8.47 12.80
CA LYS A 673 -40.99 -8.14 14.22
C LYS A 673 -39.77 -8.82 14.84
N LEU A 674 -38.80 -8.01 15.28
CA LEU A 674 -37.59 -8.49 15.93
C LEU A 674 -37.85 -8.76 17.40
N ASN A 675 -37.45 -9.92 17.92
CA ASN A 675 -37.55 -10.21 19.36
C ASN A 675 -36.38 -9.54 20.13
N VAL A 676 -35.23 -9.36 19.47
CA VAL A 676 -34.01 -8.81 20.05
C VAL A 676 -33.44 -7.78 19.09
N VAL A 677 -32.94 -6.68 19.65
CA VAL A 677 -32.22 -5.61 18.95
C VAL A 677 -30.87 -5.39 19.65
N ASP A 678 -29.88 -6.14 19.22
CA ASP A 678 -28.51 -6.14 19.80
C ASP A 678 -27.44 -5.86 18.75
N GLY A 679 -26.20 -6.32 18.96
CA GLY A 679 -25.09 -6.19 17.99
C GLY A 679 -25.07 -7.26 16.90
N ALA A 680 -25.99 -8.22 16.90
CA ALA A 680 -26.03 -9.28 15.88
C ALA A 680 -26.85 -8.85 14.65
N PHE A 681 -26.38 -9.21 13.46
CA PHE A 681 -27.17 -9.05 12.24
C PHE A 681 -28.33 -10.05 12.22
N GLN A 682 -29.45 -9.66 11.60
CA GLN A 682 -30.64 -10.54 11.45
C GLN A 682 -31.25 -10.29 10.07
N THR A 683 -31.18 -11.28 9.19
CA THR A 683 -31.66 -11.17 7.81
C THR A 683 -33.09 -11.67 7.70
N VAL A 684 -33.96 -10.84 7.14
CA VAL A 684 -35.39 -11.14 6.89
C VAL A 684 -35.54 -11.90 5.58
N VAL A 685 -34.96 -11.38 4.48
CA VAL A 685 -34.99 -12.04 3.17
C VAL A 685 -33.64 -11.83 2.49
N SER A 686 -33.15 -12.87 1.83
CA SER A 686 -31.93 -12.82 0.99
C SER A 686 -32.07 -13.76 -0.21
N GLN A 687 -31.14 -13.66 -1.17
CA GLN A 687 -30.95 -14.68 -2.21
C GLN A 687 -29.49 -15.13 -2.22
N ASP A 688 -29.29 -16.45 -2.07
CA ASP A 688 -27.95 -17.02 -1.94
C ASP A 688 -27.12 -16.88 -3.23
N GLY A 689 -25.88 -16.51 -3.06
CA GLY A 689 -24.83 -16.62 -4.06
C GLY A 689 -23.88 -17.79 -3.76
N PRO A 690 -22.85 -17.96 -4.57
CA PRO A 690 -21.85 -19.01 -4.33
C PRO A 690 -21.17 -18.87 -2.95
N ARG A 691 -20.83 -17.66 -2.57
CA ARG A 691 -20.17 -17.34 -1.31
C ARG A 691 -21.02 -16.49 -0.39
N ASP A 692 -21.61 -15.42 -0.91
CA ASP A 692 -22.38 -14.44 -0.14
C ASP A 692 -23.75 -14.28 -0.77
N SER A 693 -24.77 -13.90 0.02
CA SER A 693 -26.06 -13.51 -0.54
C SER A 693 -25.93 -12.28 -1.42
N ALA A 694 -26.68 -12.24 -2.52
CA ALA A 694 -26.71 -11.11 -3.46
C ALA A 694 -27.24 -9.83 -2.81
N PHE A 695 -28.19 -10.00 -1.88
CA PHE A 695 -28.75 -8.90 -1.09
C PHE A 695 -29.20 -9.41 0.27
N PHE A 696 -29.38 -8.46 1.21
CA PHE A 696 -29.90 -8.68 2.54
C PHE A 696 -30.96 -7.61 2.86
N LEU A 697 -32.22 -7.98 2.99
CA LEU A 697 -33.21 -7.15 3.68
C LEU A 697 -33.11 -7.52 5.16
N GLN A 698 -32.62 -6.63 6.03
CA GLN A 698 -32.11 -7.05 7.33
C GLN A 698 -32.17 -5.96 8.41
N TYR A 699 -31.95 -6.39 9.64
CA TYR A 699 -31.43 -5.56 10.71
C TYR A 699 -29.89 -5.66 10.73
N SER A 700 -29.21 -4.51 10.61
CA SER A 700 -27.76 -4.39 10.75
C SER A 700 -27.40 -4.27 12.23
N GLY A 701 -26.76 -5.27 12.80
CA GLY A 701 -26.31 -5.26 14.19
C GLY A 701 -25.22 -4.21 14.43
N ALA A 702 -24.30 -4.04 13.46
CA ALA A 702 -23.23 -3.06 13.54
C ALA A 702 -23.75 -1.63 13.62
N ASP A 703 -24.77 -1.29 12.81
CA ASP A 703 -25.36 0.05 12.73
C ASP A 703 -26.56 0.21 13.70
N ARG A 704 -27.08 -0.88 14.24
CA ARG A 704 -28.35 -0.98 15.01
C ARG A 704 -29.54 -0.36 14.29
N LYS A 705 -29.65 -0.63 12.97
CA LYS A 705 -30.65 -0.06 12.08
C LYS A 705 -31.23 -1.09 11.14
N LEU A 706 -32.45 -0.84 10.65
CA LEU A 706 -33.02 -1.58 9.54
C LEU A 706 -32.28 -1.20 8.25
N ALA A 707 -32.02 -2.15 7.38
CA ALA A 707 -31.17 -1.98 6.21
C ALA A 707 -31.65 -2.80 5.00
N PHE A 708 -31.40 -2.25 3.81
CA PHE A 708 -31.32 -3.04 2.57
C PHE A 708 -29.89 -2.95 2.05
N SER A 709 -29.23 -4.10 1.91
CA SER A 709 -27.78 -4.15 1.81
C SER A 709 -27.29 -5.09 0.72
N PHE A 710 -26.14 -4.72 0.14
CA PHE A 710 -25.17 -5.62 -0.47
C PHE A 710 -23.98 -5.76 0.47
N VAL A 711 -23.07 -6.68 0.18
CA VAL A 711 -21.80 -6.73 0.90
C VAL A 711 -21.05 -5.42 0.67
N GLY A 712 -20.73 -4.72 1.75
CA GLY A 712 -20.05 -3.42 1.70
C GLY A 712 -20.93 -2.19 1.52
N GLU A 713 -22.19 -2.34 1.05
CA GLU A 713 -23.09 -1.20 0.78
C GLU A 713 -24.42 -1.38 1.51
N ARG A 714 -24.86 -0.39 2.29
CA ARG A 714 -26.10 -0.42 3.07
C ARG A 714 -26.92 0.84 2.91
N ALA A 715 -28.18 0.72 2.49
CA ALA A 715 -29.19 1.74 2.68
C ALA A 715 -29.77 1.59 4.10
N LEU A 716 -29.40 2.48 5.02
CA LEU A 716 -29.71 2.39 6.46
C LEU A 716 -30.90 3.31 6.83
N ALA A 717 -31.92 2.76 7.49
CA ALA A 717 -33.01 3.59 8.04
C ALA A 717 -32.45 4.60 9.09
N PRO A 718 -33.05 5.79 9.20
CA PRO A 718 -32.56 6.80 10.13
C PRO A 718 -32.78 6.44 11.61
N VAL A 719 -33.71 5.51 11.89
CA VAL A 719 -34.13 5.15 13.25
C VAL A 719 -33.69 3.75 13.64
N THR A 720 -33.44 3.53 14.94
CA THR A 720 -33.23 2.21 15.53
C THR A 720 -34.56 1.51 15.76
N PRO A 721 -34.78 0.26 15.33
CA PRO A 721 -36.05 -0.44 15.59
C PRO A 721 -36.21 -0.79 17.07
N VAL A 722 -37.45 -0.99 17.47
CA VAL A 722 -37.85 -1.42 18.82
C VAL A 722 -38.22 -2.90 18.81
N ALA A 723 -37.65 -3.68 19.75
CA ALA A 723 -37.97 -5.09 19.88
C ALA A 723 -39.49 -5.29 20.18
N GLY A 724 -40.09 -6.30 19.55
CA GLY A 724 -41.50 -6.62 19.70
C GLY A 724 -42.42 -5.74 18.83
N GLN A 725 -41.93 -4.73 18.12
CA GLN A 725 -42.72 -3.90 17.20
C GLN A 725 -42.63 -4.46 15.78
N TRP A 726 -43.76 -4.42 15.06
CA TRP A 726 -43.82 -4.74 13.64
C TRP A 726 -43.38 -3.56 12.79
N TYR A 727 -42.60 -3.85 11.75
CA TYR A 727 -42.16 -2.91 10.70
C TYR A 727 -42.41 -3.53 9.34
N HIS A 728 -42.95 -2.74 8.41
CA HIS A 728 -42.99 -3.10 7.01
C HIS A 728 -41.74 -2.60 6.31
N LEU A 729 -40.95 -3.52 5.74
CA LEU A 729 -39.73 -3.21 5.02
C LEU A 729 -39.92 -3.47 3.54
N VAL A 730 -39.47 -2.53 2.71
CA VAL A 730 -39.29 -2.77 1.26
C VAL A 730 -37.88 -2.37 0.86
N GLY A 731 -37.12 -3.35 0.37
CA GLY A 731 -35.84 -3.13 -0.32
C GLY A 731 -36.08 -3.06 -1.83
N VAL A 732 -35.63 -1.99 -2.48
CA VAL A 732 -35.73 -1.80 -3.93
C VAL A 732 -34.35 -1.69 -4.53
N ARG A 733 -34.02 -2.58 -5.45
CA ARG A 733 -32.88 -2.45 -6.35
C ARG A 733 -33.32 -1.72 -7.61
N ASP A 734 -32.83 -0.49 -7.77
CA ASP A 734 -32.96 0.30 -9.00
C ASP A 734 -31.64 0.20 -9.77
N ALA A 735 -31.52 -0.85 -10.59
CA ALA A 735 -30.32 -1.13 -11.34
C ALA A 735 -30.07 -0.11 -12.46
N ALA A 736 -31.15 0.48 -12.98
CA ALA A 736 -31.07 1.50 -14.02
C ALA A 736 -30.36 2.78 -13.51
N HIS A 737 -30.56 3.12 -12.23
CA HIS A 737 -29.93 4.26 -11.57
C HIS A 737 -28.75 3.87 -10.67
N GLY A 738 -28.43 2.56 -10.54
CA GLY A 738 -27.37 2.07 -9.67
C GLY A 738 -27.64 2.32 -8.18
N GLN A 739 -28.89 2.12 -7.71
CA GLN A 739 -29.30 2.48 -6.35
C GLN A 739 -29.94 1.32 -5.58
N LEU A 740 -29.69 1.31 -4.26
CA LEU A 740 -30.48 0.60 -3.26
C LEU A 740 -31.37 1.61 -2.57
N LYS A 741 -32.68 1.29 -2.48
CA LYS A 741 -33.63 2.12 -1.74
C LYS A 741 -34.28 1.26 -0.65
N LEU A 742 -34.35 1.80 0.55
CA LEU A 742 -35.05 1.20 1.69
C LEU A 742 -36.28 2.05 2.02
N TYR A 743 -37.39 1.37 2.18
CA TYR A 743 -38.62 1.96 2.69
C TYR A 743 -38.99 1.26 4.00
N VAL A 744 -39.49 2.01 4.96
CA VAL A 744 -39.98 1.55 6.26
C VAL A 744 -41.40 2.07 6.43
N ASP A 745 -42.36 1.18 6.75
CA ASP A 745 -43.77 1.51 6.95
C ASP A 745 -44.36 2.35 5.81
N GLY A 746 -44.02 1.95 4.57
CA GLY A 746 -44.49 2.58 3.35
C GLY A 746 -43.87 3.91 2.99
N GLN A 747 -42.90 4.41 3.77
CA GLN A 747 -42.24 5.69 3.53
C GLN A 747 -40.80 5.50 3.13
N PRO A 748 -40.24 6.34 2.20
CA PRO A 748 -38.81 6.33 1.88
C PRO A 748 -37.97 6.58 3.14
N ALA A 749 -37.02 5.67 3.40
CA ALA A 749 -36.14 5.74 4.59
C ALA A 749 -34.69 6.01 4.23
N ALA A 750 -34.17 5.41 3.18
CA ALA A 750 -32.79 5.59 2.75
C ALA A 750 -32.59 5.27 1.26
N VAL A 751 -31.60 5.94 0.66
CA VAL A 751 -31.06 5.61 -0.65
C VAL A 751 -29.55 5.48 -0.54
N ARG A 752 -29.01 4.44 -1.16
CA ARG A 752 -27.57 4.22 -1.26
C ARG A 752 -27.18 3.93 -2.71
N ASP A 753 -26.17 4.62 -3.21
CA ASP A 753 -25.61 4.29 -4.51
C ASP A 753 -24.88 2.93 -4.45
N ALA A 754 -25.20 2.06 -5.40
CA ALA A 754 -24.64 0.72 -5.53
C ALA A 754 -24.69 0.34 -7.02
N CYS A 755 -23.58 0.52 -7.69
CA CYS A 755 -23.50 0.46 -9.16
C CYS A 755 -23.51 -0.95 -9.75
N LEU A 756 -23.13 -1.96 -8.97
CA LEU A 756 -23.08 -3.36 -9.39
C LEU A 756 -23.76 -4.29 -8.38
N THR A 757 -24.32 -5.36 -8.92
CA THR A 757 -24.68 -6.56 -8.17
C THR A 757 -24.28 -7.79 -8.95
N ASP A 758 -23.99 -8.86 -8.23
CA ASP A 758 -23.76 -10.16 -8.84
C ASP A 758 -25.07 -10.82 -9.21
N LYS A 759 -25.09 -11.42 -10.38
CA LYS A 759 -26.16 -12.36 -10.73
C LYS A 759 -25.93 -13.64 -9.96
N THR A 760 -26.90 -14.00 -9.13
CA THR A 760 -26.86 -15.25 -8.35
C THR A 760 -27.95 -16.20 -8.80
N THR A 761 -27.71 -17.50 -8.63
CA THR A 761 -28.62 -18.59 -9.00
C THR A 761 -28.96 -19.47 -7.82
N GLY A 762 -28.54 -19.09 -6.61
CA GLY A 762 -28.92 -19.78 -5.39
C GLY A 762 -30.31 -19.40 -4.92
N ASN A 763 -30.86 -20.17 -3.98
CA ASN A 763 -32.21 -20.00 -3.51
C ASN A 763 -32.48 -18.66 -2.85
N THR A 764 -33.70 -18.16 -3.01
CA THR A 764 -34.22 -17.09 -2.16
C THR A 764 -34.57 -17.69 -0.81
N VAL A 765 -34.13 -17.07 0.28
CA VAL A 765 -34.31 -17.59 1.64
C VAL A 765 -34.88 -16.50 2.55
N ILE A 766 -35.82 -16.89 3.38
CA ILE A 766 -36.45 -16.04 4.38
C ILE A 766 -35.95 -16.47 5.75
N GLY A 767 -35.46 -15.50 6.55
CA GLY A 767 -35.02 -15.72 7.91
C GLY A 767 -33.51 -15.93 8.09
N ARG A 768 -32.68 -15.84 7.05
CA ARG A 768 -31.23 -15.86 7.18
C ARG A 768 -30.53 -15.26 5.95
N GLY A 769 -29.25 -14.97 6.09
CA GLY A 769 -28.32 -14.65 5.00
C GLY A 769 -27.28 -15.75 4.78
N LYS A 770 -26.37 -15.51 3.83
CA LYS A 770 -25.16 -16.30 3.58
C LYS A 770 -23.98 -15.37 3.44
N TYR A 771 -22.88 -15.67 4.16
CA TYR A 771 -21.63 -14.89 4.09
C TYR A 771 -20.42 -15.80 4.30
N GLY A 772 -19.36 -15.59 3.52
CA GLY A 772 -18.17 -16.44 3.58
C GLY A 772 -18.41 -17.91 3.26
N GLY A 773 -19.46 -18.23 2.48
CA GLY A 773 -19.87 -19.60 2.16
C GLY A 773 -20.79 -20.25 3.20
N ASN A 774 -21.05 -19.62 4.35
CA ASN A 774 -21.83 -20.18 5.45
C ASN A 774 -23.19 -19.48 5.61
N PRO A 775 -24.26 -20.19 6.01
CA PRO A 775 -25.48 -19.58 6.52
C PRO A 775 -25.20 -18.73 7.77
N VAL A 776 -25.65 -17.47 7.78
CA VAL A 776 -25.42 -16.52 8.87
C VAL A 776 -26.65 -15.64 9.12
N ASP A 777 -26.60 -14.79 10.13
CA ASP A 777 -27.55 -13.70 10.37
C ASP A 777 -28.99 -14.18 10.50
N PHE A 778 -29.18 -15.32 11.21
CA PHE A 778 -30.49 -15.91 11.40
C PHE A 778 -31.42 -14.98 12.19
N LEU A 779 -32.64 -14.81 11.67
CA LEU A 779 -33.66 -13.98 12.29
C LEU A 779 -34.12 -14.58 13.63
N ASN A 780 -34.15 -13.76 14.68
CA ASN A 780 -34.84 -14.01 15.93
C ASN A 780 -36.05 -13.07 15.99
N GLY A 781 -37.19 -13.56 15.50
CA GLY A 781 -38.34 -12.69 15.29
C GLY A 781 -39.48 -13.40 14.58
N SER A 782 -40.43 -12.60 14.11
CA SER A 782 -41.53 -13.08 13.27
C SER A 782 -41.49 -12.38 11.91
N VAL A 783 -41.85 -13.08 10.85
CA VAL A 783 -41.94 -12.53 9.49
C VAL A 783 -43.32 -12.89 8.89
N ASP A 784 -43.83 -11.94 8.10
CA ASP A 784 -45.16 -12.03 7.52
C ASP A 784 -45.25 -11.30 6.18
N GLU A 785 -46.20 -11.67 5.33
CA GLU A 785 -46.53 -11.02 4.03
C GLU A 785 -45.28 -10.73 3.18
N VAL A 786 -44.41 -11.72 2.99
CA VAL A 786 -43.24 -11.60 2.11
C VAL A 786 -43.65 -11.62 0.66
N ARG A 787 -43.24 -10.60 -0.11
CA ARG A 787 -43.49 -10.51 -1.56
C ARG A 787 -42.18 -10.17 -2.30
N VAL A 788 -42.05 -10.76 -3.48
CA VAL A 788 -40.93 -10.62 -4.38
C VAL A 788 -41.40 -10.05 -5.71
N TYR A 789 -40.64 -9.09 -6.25
CA TYR A 789 -40.97 -8.38 -7.51
C TYR A 789 -39.77 -8.36 -8.43
N ASP A 790 -39.95 -8.66 -9.71
CA ASP A 790 -38.92 -8.63 -10.75
C ASP A 790 -38.70 -7.23 -11.36
N ARG A 791 -39.00 -6.17 -10.60
CA ARG A 791 -38.89 -4.76 -10.99
C ARG A 791 -38.64 -3.85 -9.78
N ALA A 792 -38.15 -2.66 -10.04
CA ALA A 792 -38.11 -1.60 -9.05
C ALA A 792 -39.52 -1.03 -8.83
N LEU A 793 -40.01 -1.13 -7.61
CA LEU A 793 -41.29 -0.52 -7.22
C LEU A 793 -41.11 1.00 -7.10
N THR A 794 -42.14 1.75 -7.50
CA THR A 794 -42.21 3.21 -7.26
C THR A 794 -42.68 3.50 -5.83
N ASP A 795 -42.45 4.74 -5.33
CA ASP A 795 -42.87 5.19 -4.01
C ASP A 795 -44.37 4.94 -3.78
N ALA A 796 -45.19 5.23 -4.80
CA ALA A 796 -46.65 5.03 -4.74
C ALA A 796 -47.03 3.54 -4.62
N GLU A 797 -46.32 2.65 -5.30
CA GLU A 797 -46.56 1.21 -5.21
C GLU A 797 -46.08 0.64 -3.86
N VAL A 798 -44.96 1.11 -3.33
CA VAL A 798 -44.52 0.75 -1.98
C VAL A 798 -45.54 1.18 -0.92
N ALA A 799 -46.09 2.39 -1.01
CA ALA A 799 -47.17 2.84 -0.12
C ALA A 799 -48.42 1.98 -0.28
N ALA A 800 -48.79 1.57 -1.50
CA ALA A 800 -49.91 0.67 -1.77
C ALA A 800 -49.69 -0.74 -1.19
N VAL A 801 -48.45 -1.29 -1.29
CA VAL A 801 -48.10 -2.59 -0.67
C VAL A 801 -48.21 -2.51 0.86
N HIS A 802 -47.72 -1.43 1.50
CA HIS A 802 -47.89 -1.22 2.92
C HIS A 802 -49.38 -1.13 3.35
N THR A 803 -50.22 -0.43 2.56
CA THR A 803 -51.65 -0.22 2.84
C THR A 803 -52.45 -1.55 2.83
N ARG A 804 -51.97 -2.58 2.15
CA ARG A 804 -52.60 -3.93 2.22
C ARG A 804 -52.60 -4.52 3.63
N GLY A 805 -51.63 -4.06 4.43
CA GLY A 805 -51.44 -4.53 5.80
C GLY A 805 -50.79 -5.91 5.88
N ARG A 806 -50.85 -6.43 7.06
CA ARG A 806 -50.37 -7.72 7.52
C ARG A 806 -51.51 -8.74 7.45
#